data_b68e1391ead2a799d6cbaf3af808a765
#
_entry.id   b68e1391ead2a799d6cbaf3af808a765
#
_cell.length_a   1.000
_cell.length_b   1.000
_cell.length_c   1.000
_cell.angle_alpha   90.00
_cell.angle_beta   90.00
_cell.angle_gamma   90.00
#
_symmetry.space_group_name_H-M   'P 1'
#
loop_
_entity.id
_entity.type
_entity.pdbx_description
1 polymer ?
#
loop_
_entity_poly.entity_id
_entity_poly.type
_entity_poly.pdbx_seq_one_letter_code
_entity_poly.pdbx_strand_id
1 'polypeptide(L)'
;MLQPGVSAVRLLENLPPRPPTPPRGSDNSWVRRGASALRRTLPNDLQTRTPSTSQSSSSESLNLSADKSQKRVSWTGVEEYPTFPGRDLPQSEQPLRLLRPSAERKPIKSILKPYSGVIAVDRSAGITFGPPHTYPNFAAMLESIVKQLAGDDRSSRLDAYMTLSGVLKAIENIPDLKALKEKIGLLMQFIQRDMSAKSASGALDTVLVNSALVLLSALVWKPACSECLSTEFCCYVVDHAINSFEDSLVLKDVVKHLLFVIGQQTFSSKVMTFSRVSRIIEALDNIENRIKGRSIILSRLTIYRKLLNQARISMLANLSWIKILFAEMTSSMKDVRTTAIAFGFEAALQLGAEKQISRAVMEIFGRDSGDGNFAAHYAKRLNSMTRSKQEGMSVPQIWSVVILFLRHHPQQLEHWEFTTLWLKIIQECFNKSDREIRLQANLAWNRLVFVVHPDEKTAPTMIRILGQALSGQLKRKPIGKIAKEERNVAIGSVCNLLYYALRSNATAAQLDLYWDEYVVRLVGRMLVSPDQGFPTEQNDLKYACAIMAALFDTGPKAWINNRANETGMVQAEELPNIDPKWARKNVQRIFTVLEPLIEKCFTDIGNEGSPIFSVWKNFAASVASAGVKEVKVSNDTMIAMASIFNMFYKIWLKGPNHVVTTEKRDSIVFCTAFTALVIAVITSLGVLPFTEKPLLIDSEDNFTIVSTPSHHTLKTIGGVKPPLYHLFSFLARPPPGLKCDENYLRMVKDILYPFFETRRSQRSCTEFLSDLCQYIPLSASSSPASIILWQALADFATVYIRENEESIVTSSGSYDQPPGVVYRNVVKILQSGVSISPNKPLNEWTDLFMAVSAQITLEAGEGSRSISIIEPLARVLQQEPEKIPSLGYFSLLVSNAVFPRDQQSLDTVRRRLWGTAAVGPTTTSFDPFHHLYTSLRQFLINSYRVLGSEHSENHAELLMNTADLVKRCPEDIIVNLLKNIQDGIVPWVLDEALKYGSRKSPEVATSVSKAGRISLA
;
A
#
# COMPACT_ATOMS: atom_id res chain seq x y z
N MET A 1 46.66 -34.02 2.44
CA MET A 1 47.69 -33.25 3.18
C MET A 1 47.13 -31.86 3.42
N LEU A 2 46.91 -31.55 4.68
CA LEU A 2 46.42 -30.29 5.21
C LEU A 2 47.50 -29.23 5.17
N GLN A 3 47.12 -27.97 4.88
CA GLN A 3 47.77 -26.84 5.56
C GLN A 3 46.78 -25.69 5.76
N PRO A 4 46.91 -24.93 6.83
CA PRO A 4 45.86 -24.11 7.45
C PRO A 4 46.07 -22.61 7.30
N GLY A 5 44.94 -21.89 7.49
CA GLY A 5 44.86 -20.61 8.19
C GLY A 5 45.54 -19.41 7.53
N VAL A 6 44.76 -18.57 6.85
CA VAL A 6 45.09 -17.15 6.73
C VAL A 6 44.10 -16.34 7.53
N SER A 7 44.68 -15.70 8.52
CA SER A 7 44.02 -14.93 9.59
C SER A 7 43.18 -13.78 9.10
N ALA A 8 42.02 -13.64 9.70
CA ALA A 8 41.00 -12.58 9.47
C ALA A 8 41.41 -11.17 9.93
N VAL A 9 42.69 -10.91 10.13
CA VAL A 9 43.20 -9.65 10.71
C VAL A 9 43.64 -8.63 9.65
N ARG A 10 43.71 -9.00 8.36
CA ARG A 10 44.22 -8.10 7.31
C ARG A 10 43.13 -7.33 6.50
N LEU A 11 41.90 -7.38 6.90
CA LEU A 11 40.80 -6.68 6.20
C LEU A 11 40.32 -5.38 6.88
N LEU A 12 40.99 -4.95 7.95
CA LEU A 12 40.63 -3.74 8.71
C LEU A 12 41.51 -2.50 8.44
N GLU A 13 42.51 -2.61 7.57
CA GLU A 13 43.44 -1.49 7.34
C GLU A 13 43.10 -0.51 6.19
N ASN A 14 42.01 -0.72 5.48
CA ASN A 14 41.60 0.12 4.33
C ASN A 14 40.19 0.74 4.48
N LEU A 15 39.77 1.12 5.68
CA LEU A 15 38.59 1.92 5.85
C LEU A 15 38.94 3.43 5.88
N PRO A 16 38.24 4.29 5.14
CA PRO A 16 38.49 5.74 5.19
C PRO A 16 38.18 6.28 6.60
N PRO A 17 38.88 7.34 7.06
CA PRO A 17 38.69 7.89 8.39
C PRO A 17 37.31 8.41 8.61
N ARG A 18 36.71 8.09 9.76
CA ARG A 18 35.40 8.58 10.20
C ARG A 18 35.40 10.12 10.25
N PRO A 19 34.32 10.79 9.79
CA PRO A 19 34.18 12.21 9.98
C PRO A 19 34.09 12.55 11.47
N PRO A 20 34.62 13.72 11.90
CA PRO A 20 34.68 14.12 13.31
C PRO A 20 33.28 14.31 13.88
N THR A 21 33.05 13.76 15.07
CA THR A 21 31.85 13.93 15.88
C THR A 21 31.76 15.40 16.33
N PRO A 22 30.65 16.10 16.13
CA PRO A 22 30.51 17.46 16.63
C PRO A 22 30.47 17.48 18.17
N PRO A 23 30.97 18.52 18.84
CA PRO A 23 31.02 18.61 20.29
C PRO A 23 29.62 18.70 20.89
N ARG A 24 29.38 17.99 22.00
CA ARG A 24 28.20 18.09 22.83
C ARG A 24 28.12 19.48 23.41
N GLY A 25 27.30 20.34 22.81
CA GLY A 25 26.82 21.58 23.40
C GLY A 25 25.55 21.29 24.19
N SER A 26 25.61 21.56 25.47
CA SER A 26 24.50 21.64 26.38
C SER A 26 23.64 22.84 26.05
N ASP A 27 22.45 22.62 25.44
CA ASP A 27 21.37 23.60 25.54
C ASP A 27 20.02 22.96 25.21
N ASN A 28 19.28 22.68 26.26
CA ASN A 28 17.91 22.19 26.31
C ASN A 28 16.89 23.33 26.05
N SER A 29 16.87 23.97 24.88
CA SER A 29 15.91 25.08 24.66
C SER A 29 14.98 24.90 23.43
N TRP A 30 15.03 23.76 22.73
CA TRP A 30 14.26 23.57 21.48
C TRP A 30 12.95 22.76 21.60
N VAL A 31 12.61 22.26 22.79
CA VAL A 31 11.41 21.39 22.96
C VAL A 31 10.16 22.19 23.37
N ARG A 32 10.23 23.50 23.56
CA ARG A 32 9.08 24.31 24.03
C ARG A 32 8.47 25.28 23.00
N ARG A 33 8.80 25.23 21.73
CA ARG A 33 8.21 26.13 20.72
C ARG A 33 7.30 25.48 19.68
N GLY A 34 7.02 24.21 19.78
CA GLY A 34 6.16 23.49 18.83
C GLY A 34 4.68 23.35 19.19
N ALA A 35 4.27 23.70 20.39
CA ALA A 35 2.93 23.40 20.91
C ALA A 35 1.95 24.60 20.99
N SER A 36 2.33 25.79 20.53
CA SER A 36 1.47 26.99 20.68
C SER A 36 0.99 27.64 19.37
N ALA A 37 1.22 27.03 18.21
CA ALA A 37 0.86 27.62 16.91
C ALA A 37 -0.38 27.01 16.22
N LEU A 38 -1.10 26.09 16.87
CA LEU A 38 -2.29 25.43 16.31
C LEU A 38 -3.59 25.66 17.11
N ARG A 39 -3.67 26.79 17.81
CA ARG A 39 -4.92 27.24 18.47
C ARG A 39 -5.24 28.68 18.14
N ARG A 40 -5.51 28.98 16.88
CA ARG A 40 -6.28 30.19 16.49
C ARG A 40 -6.66 30.01 15.02
N THR A 41 -7.92 29.59 14.79
CA THR A 41 -8.86 30.14 13.79
C THR A 41 -10.02 29.16 13.63
N LEU A 42 -11.07 29.41 14.37
CA LEU A 42 -12.44 29.10 13.98
C LEU A 42 -13.29 30.28 14.44
N PRO A 43 -14.03 30.92 13.57
CA PRO A 43 -14.99 31.94 13.97
C PRO A 43 -16.27 31.29 14.48
N ASN A 44 -16.76 31.82 15.61
CA ASN A 44 -18.16 31.71 16.03
C ASN A 44 -19.03 32.42 15.00
N ASP A 45 -20.13 31.82 14.66
CA ASP A 45 -21.45 32.42 14.62
C ASP A 45 -22.44 31.45 13.96
N LEU A 46 -23.43 31.02 14.67
CA LEU A 46 -24.84 31.32 14.45
C LEU A 46 -25.73 30.42 15.32
N GLN A 47 -26.43 31.14 16.15
CA GLN A 47 -27.49 30.68 17.05
C GLN A 47 -28.78 30.31 16.31
N THR A 48 -29.52 29.44 16.99
CA THR A 48 -31.00 29.38 17.11
C THR A 48 -31.84 28.89 15.91
N ARG A 49 -32.49 27.80 16.14
CA ARG A 49 -33.96 27.73 16.31
C ARG A 49 -34.47 26.27 16.24
N THR A 50 -35.05 25.84 17.36
CA THR A 50 -36.07 24.81 17.38
C THR A 50 -37.42 25.45 16.93
N PRO A 51 -38.32 24.73 16.36
CA PRO A 51 -39.58 24.49 17.02
C PRO A 51 -40.14 23.06 16.91
N SER A 52 -40.88 22.78 17.92
CA SER A 52 -41.71 21.68 18.30
C SER A 52 -42.89 21.35 17.39
N THR A 53 -43.39 20.10 17.61
CA THR A 53 -44.82 19.63 17.47
C THR A 53 -45.35 19.39 16.06
N SER A 54 -45.91 18.26 15.74
CA SER A 54 -47.07 17.56 16.23
C SER A 54 -47.40 16.32 15.38
N GLN A 55 -47.81 15.26 16.03
CA GLN A 55 -48.91 14.32 15.78
C GLN A 55 -49.39 14.04 14.32
N SER A 56 -49.41 12.81 13.88
CA SER A 56 -50.57 11.92 13.95
C SER A 56 -50.42 10.71 13.05
N SER A 57 -50.64 9.57 13.65
CA SER A 57 -51.45 8.40 13.24
C SER A 57 -51.56 7.99 11.77
N SER A 58 -51.18 6.78 11.47
CA SER A 58 -52.10 5.67 11.20
C SER A 58 -51.37 4.42 10.68
N SER A 59 -51.71 3.37 11.29
CA SER A 59 -51.61 1.96 10.97
C SER A 59 -51.63 1.59 9.49
N GLU A 60 -50.72 0.70 9.10
CA GLU A 60 -51.09 -0.50 8.33
C GLU A 60 -50.01 -1.57 8.43
N SER A 61 -50.44 -2.70 8.92
CA SER A 61 -49.76 -3.94 9.03
C SER A 61 -49.56 -4.61 7.68
N LEU A 62 -48.31 -4.93 7.32
CA LEU A 62 -48.04 -6.01 6.39
C LEU A 62 -46.93 -6.90 6.92
N ASN A 63 -47.33 -8.07 7.36
CA ASN A 63 -46.49 -9.22 7.67
C ASN A 63 -45.70 -9.61 6.43
N LEU A 64 -44.38 -9.49 6.50
CA LEU A 64 -43.47 -10.24 5.68
C LEU A 64 -42.37 -10.83 6.60
N SER A 65 -42.58 -12.10 6.93
CA SER A 65 -41.58 -12.95 7.55
C SER A 65 -40.38 -13.07 6.62
N ALA A 66 -39.37 -12.26 6.86
CA ALA A 66 -38.03 -12.43 6.25
C ALA A 66 -37.22 -13.34 7.15
N ASP A 67 -37.08 -14.56 6.70
CA ASP A 67 -36.21 -15.59 7.23
C ASP A 67 -34.75 -15.06 7.20
N LYS A 68 -34.26 -14.56 8.33
CA LYS A 68 -32.87 -14.13 8.50
C LYS A 68 -32.05 -15.37 8.80
N SER A 69 -31.68 -16.12 7.78
CA SER A 69 -30.60 -17.08 7.88
C SER A 69 -29.30 -16.34 8.12
N GLN A 70 -28.90 -16.19 9.37
CA GLN A 70 -27.56 -15.75 9.74
C GLN A 70 -26.55 -16.78 9.25
N LYS A 71 -25.80 -16.43 8.21
CA LYS A 71 -24.65 -17.24 7.78
C LYS A 71 -23.62 -17.29 8.90
N ARG A 72 -23.56 -18.44 9.58
CA ARG A 72 -22.56 -18.73 10.60
C ARG A 72 -21.22 -19.02 9.94
N VAL A 73 -20.14 -18.50 10.53
CA VAL A 73 -18.76 -18.83 10.13
C VAL A 73 -18.40 -20.18 10.72
N SER A 74 -18.15 -21.19 9.90
CA SER A 74 -17.62 -22.48 10.31
C SER A 74 -16.17 -22.58 9.88
N TRP A 75 -15.27 -22.95 10.80
CA TRP A 75 -13.82 -23.02 10.58
C TRP A 75 -13.28 -24.43 10.53
N THR A 76 -14.10 -25.39 10.86
CA THR A 76 -13.71 -26.79 10.86
C THR A 76 -14.24 -27.44 9.60
N GLY A 77 -13.34 -27.74 8.68
CA GLY A 77 -13.60 -28.65 7.57
C GLY A 77 -13.53 -30.11 8.07
N VAL A 78 -14.28 -30.41 9.14
CA VAL A 78 -14.42 -31.78 9.65
C VAL A 78 -15.70 -32.35 9.05
N GLU A 79 -15.54 -33.49 8.39
CA GLU A 79 -16.62 -34.32 7.91
C GLU A 79 -17.71 -34.50 8.96
N GLU A 80 -18.95 -34.37 8.56
CA GLU A 80 -20.13 -34.64 9.38
C GLU A 80 -20.09 -36.09 9.87
N TYR A 81 -19.94 -36.29 11.18
CA TYR A 81 -20.20 -37.58 11.77
C TYR A 81 -21.72 -37.79 11.88
N PRO A 82 -22.22 -39.00 11.57
CA PRO A 82 -23.63 -39.25 11.55
C PRO A 82 -24.27 -39.14 12.95
N THR A 83 -25.36 -38.41 13.01
CA THR A 83 -26.25 -38.27 14.16
C THR A 83 -26.89 -39.59 14.51
N PHE A 84 -26.68 -40.05 15.73
CA PHE A 84 -27.46 -41.15 16.33
C PHE A 84 -28.88 -40.64 16.72
N PRO A 85 -29.91 -41.47 16.51
CA PRO A 85 -31.30 -41.07 16.73
C PRO A 85 -31.69 -41.02 18.20
N GLY A 86 -32.60 -40.16 18.49
CA GLY A 86 -33.11 -39.66 19.74
C GLY A 86 -33.56 -40.62 20.80
N ARG A 87 -33.61 -40.08 21.99
CA ARG A 87 -34.52 -40.50 23.04
C ARG A 87 -35.31 -39.32 23.53
N ASP A 88 -36.60 -39.40 23.33
CA ASP A 88 -37.63 -38.51 23.87
C ASP A 88 -37.62 -38.57 25.40
N LEU A 89 -37.68 -37.42 26.06
CA LEU A 89 -38.12 -37.29 27.45
C LEU A 89 -39.08 -36.10 27.57
N PRO A 90 -40.12 -36.22 28.36
CA PRO A 90 -41.38 -35.50 28.24
C PRO A 90 -41.33 -34.08 28.80
N GLN A 91 -42.11 -33.24 28.14
CA GLN A 91 -42.46 -31.89 28.56
C GLN A 91 -43.20 -31.88 29.90
N SER A 92 -42.73 -31.04 30.82
CA SER A 92 -43.54 -30.62 31.95
C SER A 92 -43.66 -29.11 31.91
N GLU A 93 -44.80 -28.65 31.47
CA GLU A 93 -45.28 -27.28 31.57
C GLU A 93 -45.67 -26.94 33.00
N GLN A 94 -45.05 -25.88 33.56
CA GLN A 94 -45.69 -25.06 34.58
C GLN A 94 -45.42 -23.60 34.36
N PRO A 95 -46.41 -22.71 34.39
CA PRO A 95 -46.26 -21.31 34.10
C PRO A 95 -45.74 -20.54 35.31
N LEU A 96 -44.60 -19.86 35.14
CA LEU A 96 -44.08 -18.94 36.14
C LEU A 96 -44.88 -17.65 36.15
N ARG A 97 -45.50 -17.37 37.25
CA ARG A 97 -46.26 -16.15 37.57
C ARG A 97 -45.34 -14.92 37.50
N LEU A 98 -45.74 -13.96 36.69
CA LEU A 98 -45.17 -12.62 36.66
C LEU A 98 -45.37 -11.92 38.03
N LEU A 99 -44.30 -11.72 38.77
CA LEU A 99 -44.26 -10.78 39.90
C LEU A 99 -44.23 -9.34 39.38
N ARG A 100 -45.23 -8.55 39.79
CA ARG A 100 -45.35 -7.12 39.53
C ARG A 100 -44.11 -6.36 40.10
N PRO A 101 -43.62 -5.28 39.46
CA PRO A 101 -42.53 -4.46 39.99
C PRO A 101 -43.04 -3.74 41.27
N SER A 102 -42.36 -3.96 42.36
CA SER A 102 -42.55 -3.27 43.63
C SER A 102 -42.05 -1.85 43.53
N ALA A 103 -42.82 -0.94 44.10
CA ALA A 103 -42.62 0.49 44.14
C ALA A 103 -41.21 0.94 44.51
N GLU A 104 -40.80 2.02 43.92
CA GLU A 104 -39.55 2.75 44.15
C GLU A 104 -39.24 2.92 45.64
N ARG A 105 -38.23 2.20 46.12
CA ARG A 105 -37.61 2.49 47.43
C ARG A 105 -36.68 3.70 47.22
N LYS A 106 -37.03 4.87 47.77
CA LYS A 106 -36.14 6.00 47.89
C LYS A 106 -34.81 5.57 48.50
N PRO A 107 -33.66 6.05 48.00
CA PRO A 107 -32.38 5.66 48.58
C PRO A 107 -32.30 6.11 50.03
N ILE A 108 -32.02 5.16 50.94
CA ILE A 108 -31.73 5.44 52.33
C ILE A 108 -30.48 6.33 52.35
N LYS A 109 -30.66 7.59 52.77
CA LYS A 109 -29.53 8.48 53.01
C LYS A 109 -28.65 7.86 54.09
N SER A 110 -27.38 7.57 53.71
CA SER A 110 -26.35 7.12 54.62
C SER A 110 -26.25 8.08 55.81
N ILE A 111 -26.39 7.55 57.04
CA ILE A 111 -26.22 8.33 58.27
C ILE A 111 -24.74 8.65 58.55
N LEU A 112 -23.85 8.08 57.81
CA LEU A 112 -22.44 8.42 57.77
C LEU A 112 -22.26 9.65 56.95
N LYS A 113 -22.39 10.86 57.54
CA LYS A 113 -21.84 12.09 56.99
C LYS A 113 -20.36 11.82 56.71
N PRO A 114 -19.86 11.95 55.48
CA PRO A 114 -18.43 11.99 55.29
C PRO A 114 -17.95 13.23 56.06
N TYR A 115 -17.01 13.00 56.95
CA TYR A 115 -16.28 14.08 57.63
C TYR A 115 -15.44 14.77 56.54
N SER A 116 -16.06 15.62 55.74
CA SER A 116 -15.39 16.53 54.84
C SER A 116 -14.86 17.70 55.64
N GLY A 117 -13.76 17.48 56.36
CA GLY A 117 -12.89 18.58 56.73
C GLY A 117 -12.36 19.19 55.47
N VAL A 118 -13.00 20.24 55.00
CA VAL A 118 -12.49 21.08 53.92
C VAL A 118 -11.17 21.64 54.37
N ILE A 119 -10.08 21.13 53.87
CA ILE A 119 -8.75 21.72 54.04
C ILE A 119 -8.69 22.88 53.03
N ALA A 120 -8.98 24.09 53.50
CA ALA A 120 -8.72 25.29 52.75
C ALA A 120 -7.21 25.57 52.84
N VAL A 121 -6.51 25.37 51.73
CA VAL A 121 -5.10 25.80 51.62
C VAL A 121 -5.11 27.26 51.19
N ASP A 122 -5.07 28.14 52.21
CA ASP A 122 -4.76 29.56 51.96
C ASP A 122 -3.23 29.70 51.81
N ARG A 123 -2.78 30.18 50.67
CA ARG A 123 -1.36 30.31 50.33
C ARG A 123 -0.58 31.33 51.15
N SER A 124 -1.24 32.10 52.03
CA SER A 124 -0.66 33.17 52.82
C SER A 124 -0.77 32.98 54.34
N ALA A 125 -1.50 31.97 54.82
CA ALA A 125 -1.64 31.68 56.23
C ALA A 125 -1.42 30.18 56.45
N GLY A 126 -0.69 29.80 57.47
CA GLY A 126 -0.31 28.44 57.84
C GLY A 126 -1.45 27.44 57.78
N ILE A 127 -1.13 26.16 57.49
CA ILE A 127 -2.07 25.04 57.37
C ILE A 127 -2.92 24.94 58.64
N THR A 128 -4.18 25.30 58.58
CA THR A 128 -5.15 25.15 59.69
C THR A 128 -5.86 23.83 59.56
N PHE A 129 -5.61 22.91 60.45
CA PHE A 129 -6.36 21.65 60.61
C PHE A 129 -7.55 21.89 61.54
N GLY A 130 -8.72 21.33 61.26
CA GLY A 130 -9.99 21.58 61.97
C GLY A 130 -9.90 21.52 63.48
N PRO A 131 -10.86 22.11 64.20
CA PRO A 131 -10.73 22.39 65.61
C PRO A 131 -10.55 21.09 66.43
N PRO A 132 -9.61 21.00 67.43
CA PRO A 132 -9.06 22.14 68.12
C PRO A 132 -7.53 22.40 68.02
N HIS A 133 -6.81 21.87 67.00
CA HIS A 133 -5.33 21.98 66.93
C HIS A 133 -4.88 22.74 65.69
N THR A 134 -4.58 24.03 65.83
CA THR A 134 -3.84 24.84 64.86
C THR A 134 -2.35 24.65 65.09
N TYR A 135 -1.68 24.03 64.08
CA TYR A 135 -0.22 23.95 64.09
C TYR A 135 0.37 25.08 63.25
N PRO A 136 1.39 25.79 63.66
CA PRO A 136 1.95 26.91 62.91
C PRO A 136 2.67 26.47 61.64
N ASN A 137 3.19 25.26 61.62
CA ASN A 137 3.84 24.67 60.45
C ASN A 137 3.83 23.13 60.52
N PHE A 138 4.26 22.47 59.44
CA PHE A 138 4.33 21.03 59.37
C PHE A 138 5.29 20.41 60.40
N ALA A 139 6.44 21.05 60.65
CA ALA A 139 7.41 20.58 61.66
C ALA A 139 6.84 20.58 63.07
N ALA A 140 6.13 21.64 63.46
CA ALA A 140 5.46 21.73 64.80
C ALA A 140 4.35 20.66 64.94
N MET A 141 3.61 20.40 63.87
CA MET A 141 2.64 19.29 63.83
C MET A 141 3.32 17.94 64.06
N LEU A 142 4.42 17.67 63.37
CA LEU A 142 5.17 16.42 63.50
C LEU A 142 5.72 16.27 64.93
N GLU A 143 6.23 17.33 65.52
CA GLU A 143 6.69 17.32 66.92
C GLU A 143 5.57 16.91 67.90
N SER A 144 4.39 17.51 67.72
CA SER A 144 3.23 17.18 68.54
C SER A 144 2.80 15.72 68.35
N ILE A 145 2.76 15.26 67.09
CA ILE A 145 2.42 13.88 66.73
C ILE A 145 3.42 12.90 67.36
N VAL A 146 4.70 13.14 67.25
CA VAL A 146 5.74 12.31 67.86
C VAL A 146 5.58 12.22 69.37
N LYS A 147 5.28 13.35 70.07
CA LYS A 147 4.99 13.33 71.52
C LYS A 147 3.76 12.50 71.82
N GLN A 148 2.68 12.64 71.09
CA GLN A 148 1.45 11.83 71.29
C GLN A 148 1.71 10.34 71.04
N LEU A 149 2.47 9.96 70.01
CA LEU A 149 2.82 8.55 69.72
C LEU A 149 3.77 7.98 70.78
N ALA A 150 4.63 8.81 71.40
CA ALA A 150 5.52 8.40 72.45
C ALA A 150 4.80 8.15 73.80
N GLY A 151 3.63 8.76 74.05
CA GLY A 151 2.81 8.59 75.25
C GLY A 151 2.15 7.19 75.32
N ASP A 152 1.64 6.86 76.53
CA ASP A 152 0.97 5.58 76.76
C ASP A 152 -0.53 5.60 76.55
N ASP A 153 -1.11 6.83 76.34
CA ASP A 153 -2.53 6.97 76.10
C ASP A 153 -2.93 6.50 74.73
N ARG A 154 -3.79 5.51 74.69
CA ARG A 154 -4.30 4.87 73.47
C ARG A 154 -5.04 5.86 72.56
N SER A 155 -5.86 6.74 73.17
CA SER A 155 -6.67 7.68 72.39
C SER A 155 -5.78 8.70 71.67
N SER A 156 -4.78 9.24 72.38
CA SER A 156 -3.83 10.19 71.76
C SER A 156 -3.02 9.57 70.61
N ARG A 157 -2.64 8.29 70.75
CA ARG A 157 -1.96 7.57 69.66
C ARG A 157 -2.88 7.39 68.40
N LEU A 158 -4.14 7.06 68.62
CA LEU A 158 -5.10 6.95 67.51
C LEU A 158 -5.29 8.25 66.79
N ASP A 159 -5.47 9.35 67.52
CA ASP A 159 -5.59 10.69 66.96
C ASP A 159 -4.37 11.10 66.19
N ALA A 160 -3.17 10.81 66.68
CA ALA A 160 -1.89 11.06 66.05
C ALA A 160 -1.75 10.33 64.70
N TYR A 161 -2.05 9.01 64.67
CA TYR A 161 -2.06 8.20 63.46
C TYR A 161 -3.07 8.72 62.44
N MET A 162 -4.28 9.02 62.86
CA MET A 162 -5.34 9.52 61.99
C MET A 162 -4.97 10.88 61.37
N THR A 163 -4.47 11.81 62.23
CA THR A 163 -4.05 13.15 61.80
C THR A 163 -2.94 13.10 60.78
N LEU A 164 -1.83 12.42 61.07
CA LEU A 164 -0.68 12.34 60.17
C LEU A 164 -1.02 11.61 58.86
N SER A 165 -1.75 10.50 58.96
CA SER A 165 -2.17 9.77 57.74
C SER A 165 -3.12 10.59 56.89
N GLY A 166 -4.01 11.39 57.50
CA GLY A 166 -4.92 12.29 56.80
C GLY A 166 -4.15 13.38 56.07
N VAL A 167 -3.20 14.00 56.74
CA VAL A 167 -2.35 15.06 56.15
C VAL A 167 -1.50 14.51 54.97
N LEU A 168 -0.82 13.41 55.19
CA LEU A 168 0.01 12.81 54.14
C LEU A 168 -0.81 12.38 52.90
N LYS A 169 -2.08 12.01 53.08
CA LYS A 169 -2.97 11.69 51.93
C LYS A 169 -3.49 12.94 51.23
N ALA A 170 -3.70 14.03 51.95
CA ALA A 170 -4.28 15.26 51.42
C ALA A 170 -3.27 16.14 50.66
N ILE A 171 -1.99 16.06 50.99
CA ILE A 171 -0.92 16.90 50.46
C ILE A 171 -0.21 16.15 49.36
N GLU A 172 -0.10 16.71 48.19
CA GLU A 172 0.62 16.12 47.05
C GLU A 172 2.14 16.16 47.28
N ASN A 173 2.67 17.30 47.63
CA ASN A 173 4.08 17.53 47.95
C ASN A 173 4.25 17.81 49.43
N ILE A 174 5.14 17.13 50.15
CA ILE A 174 5.39 17.31 51.57
C ILE A 174 6.04 18.69 51.78
N PRO A 175 5.42 19.58 52.63
CA PRO A 175 5.89 20.97 52.75
C PRO A 175 7.29 21.08 53.35
N ASP A 176 7.61 20.18 54.31
CA ASP A 176 8.92 20.13 54.98
C ASP A 176 9.41 18.66 55.04
N LEU A 177 10.04 18.23 53.98
CA LEU A 177 10.62 16.87 53.88
C LEU A 177 11.78 16.69 54.87
N LYS A 178 12.51 17.77 55.22
CA LYS A 178 13.63 17.71 56.18
C LYS A 178 13.15 17.35 57.58
N ALA A 179 12.11 18.04 58.04
CA ALA A 179 11.50 17.74 59.35
C ALA A 179 10.94 16.33 59.39
N LEU A 180 10.34 15.84 58.30
CA LEU A 180 9.89 14.43 58.19
C LEU A 180 11.08 13.45 58.26
N LYS A 181 12.19 13.73 57.57
CA LYS A 181 13.38 12.86 57.57
C LYS A 181 14.00 12.77 58.98
N GLU A 182 14.00 13.83 59.75
CA GLU A 182 14.51 13.84 61.11
C GLU A 182 13.65 12.97 62.07
N LYS A 183 12.34 12.94 61.85
CA LYS A 183 11.39 12.21 62.73
C LYS A 183 11.01 10.83 62.22
N ILE A 184 11.36 10.43 60.97
CA ILE A 184 10.92 9.20 60.36
C ILE A 184 11.40 7.96 61.14
N GLY A 185 12.61 8.01 61.73
CA GLY A 185 13.14 6.93 62.54
C GLY A 185 12.27 6.61 63.80
N LEU A 186 11.77 7.67 64.47
CA LEU A 186 10.83 7.51 65.60
C LEU A 186 9.46 7.00 65.11
N LEU A 187 8.98 7.50 63.99
CA LEU A 187 7.73 7.01 63.42
C LEU A 187 7.81 5.52 63.04
N MET A 188 8.93 5.08 62.52
CA MET A 188 9.14 3.65 62.22
C MET A 188 9.07 2.78 63.50
N GLN A 189 9.73 3.24 64.62
CA GLN A 189 9.70 2.53 65.88
C GLN A 189 8.28 2.46 66.48
N PHE A 190 7.52 3.55 66.42
CA PHE A 190 6.13 3.58 66.89
C PHE A 190 5.22 2.68 66.04
N ILE A 191 5.35 2.75 64.75
CA ILE A 191 4.59 1.85 63.86
C ILE A 191 4.93 0.39 64.17
N GLN A 192 6.24 0.06 64.30
CA GLN A 192 6.69 -1.29 64.59
C GLN A 192 6.14 -1.81 65.92
N ARG A 193 6.14 -0.96 66.98
CA ARG A 193 5.52 -1.29 68.26
C ARG A 193 4.02 -1.54 68.15
N ASP A 194 3.31 -0.65 67.45
CA ASP A 194 1.85 -0.62 67.49
C ASP A 194 1.23 -1.58 66.46
N MET A 195 2.00 -2.06 65.48
CA MET A 195 1.55 -3.16 64.58
C MET A 195 1.32 -4.50 65.33
N SER A 196 1.91 -4.66 66.50
CA SER A 196 1.76 -5.86 67.34
C SER A 196 1.06 -5.53 68.68
N ALA A 197 0.40 -4.35 68.77
CA ALA A 197 -0.21 -3.91 70.04
C ALA A 197 -1.34 -4.84 70.48
N LYS A 198 -1.34 -5.15 71.80
CA LYS A 198 -2.38 -5.98 72.40
C LYS A 198 -3.23 -5.12 73.33
N SER A 199 -4.52 -5.45 73.39
CA SER A 199 -5.45 -4.83 74.34
C SER A 199 -5.23 -5.35 75.75
N ALA A 200 -5.88 -4.75 76.78
CA ALA A 200 -5.84 -5.18 78.12
C ALA A 200 -6.32 -6.65 78.33
N SER A 201 -7.06 -7.22 77.38
CA SER A 201 -7.48 -8.60 77.37
C SER A 201 -6.46 -9.55 76.77
N GLY A 202 -5.28 -9.10 76.38
CA GLY A 202 -4.24 -9.90 75.73
C GLY A 202 -4.49 -10.14 74.21
N ALA A 203 -5.66 -9.80 73.68
CA ALA A 203 -5.98 -9.90 72.26
C ALA A 203 -5.39 -8.69 71.47
N LEU A 204 -5.20 -8.86 70.16
CA LEU A 204 -4.69 -7.81 69.26
C LEU A 204 -5.60 -6.57 69.28
N ASP A 205 -5.05 -5.36 69.57
CA ASP A 205 -5.80 -4.11 69.44
C ASP A 205 -5.94 -3.69 67.98
N THR A 206 -6.95 -4.24 67.34
CA THR A 206 -7.19 -4.10 65.89
C THR A 206 -7.38 -2.63 65.47
N VAL A 207 -7.91 -1.75 66.31
CA VAL A 207 -8.16 -0.34 66.00
C VAL A 207 -6.82 0.39 65.94
N LEU A 208 -5.96 0.21 66.94
CA LEU A 208 -4.65 0.83 66.95
C LEU A 208 -3.75 0.28 65.87
N VAL A 209 -3.72 -1.09 65.67
CA VAL A 209 -2.99 -1.73 64.60
C VAL A 209 -3.42 -1.20 63.24
N ASN A 210 -4.71 -1.12 62.95
CA ASN A 210 -5.20 -0.62 61.67
C ASN A 210 -4.82 0.87 61.44
N SER A 211 -4.85 1.72 62.49
CA SER A 211 -4.46 3.11 62.40
C SER A 211 -2.95 3.23 62.10
N ALA A 212 -2.12 2.43 62.74
CA ALA A 212 -0.69 2.37 62.43
C ALA A 212 -0.41 1.90 61.01
N LEU A 213 -1.14 0.87 60.52
CA LEU A 213 -1.04 0.37 59.14
C LEU A 213 -1.56 1.36 58.12
N VAL A 214 -2.54 2.20 58.45
CA VAL A 214 -3.02 3.27 57.56
C VAL A 214 -1.93 4.36 57.39
N LEU A 215 -1.22 4.71 58.48
CA LEU A 215 -0.08 5.62 58.35
C LEU A 215 1.06 4.97 57.59
N LEU A 216 1.41 3.72 57.88
CA LEU A 216 2.41 2.98 57.13
C LEU A 216 2.10 2.94 55.64
N SER A 217 0.85 2.72 55.25
CA SER A 217 0.42 2.71 53.87
C SER A 217 0.65 4.07 53.19
N ALA A 218 0.40 5.17 53.89
CA ALA A 218 0.65 6.52 53.38
C ALA A 218 2.15 6.82 53.20
N LEU A 219 2.98 6.35 54.10
CA LEU A 219 4.44 6.47 54.01
C LEU A 219 5.02 5.64 52.85
N VAL A 220 4.57 4.42 52.70
CA VAL A 220 5.01 3.51 51.63
C VAL A 220 4.54 3.98 50.25
N TRP A 221 3.33 4.55 50.18
CA TRP A 221 2.75 5.00 48.89
C TRP A 221 3.45 6.24 48.33
N LYS A 222 3.98 7.12 49.18
CA LYS A 222 4.67 8.35 48.76
C LYS A 222 6.16 8.07 48.51
N PRO A 223 6.71 8.29 47.29
CA PRO A 223 8.11 8.01 46.96
C PRO A 223 9.07 8.76 47.91
N ALA A 224 8.82 10.06 48.18
CA ALA A 224 9.65 10.87 49.06
C ALA A 224 9.71 10.37 50.51
N CYS A 225 8.67 9.69 51.02
CA CYS A 225 8.66 9.05 52.31
C CYS A 225 9.28 7.65 52.24
N SER A 226 8.95 6.90 51.22
CA SER A 226 9.41 5.52 51.05
C SER A 226 10.93 5.45 50.97
N GLU A 227 11.58 6.40 50.32
CA GLU A 227 13.05 6.51 50.25
C GLU A 227 13.73 6.78 51.62
N CYS A 228 12.96 7.30 52.60
CA CYS A 228 13.47 7.58 53.92
C CYS A 228 13.34 6.41 54.91
N LEU A 229 12.65 5.31 54.49
CA LEU A 229 12.47 4.13 55.34
C LEU A 229 13.75 3.28 55.36
N SER A 230 14.16 2.82 56.57
CA SER A 230 15.33 1.96 56.70
C SER A 230 15.08 0.58 56.12
N THR A 231 16.13 -0.04 55.60
CA THR A 231 16.04 -1.40 55.03
C THR A 231 15.58 -2.43 56.08
N GLU A 232 16.03 -2.30 57.33
CA GLU A 232 15.62 -3.18 58.45
C GLU A 232 14.14 -3.05 58.74
N PHE A 233 13.63 -1.84 58.80
CA PHE A 233 12.19 -1.60 58.98
C PHE A 233 11.37 -2.17 57.86
N CYS A 234 11.78 -1.95 56.59
CA CYS A 234 11.12 -2.53 55.43
C CYS A 234 11.13 -4.04 55.47
N CYS A 235 12.22 -4.67 55.84
CA CYS A 235 12.30 -6.14 56.06
C CYS A 235 11.29 -6.59 57.16
N TYR A 236 11.28 -5.91 58.28
CA TYR A 236 10.32 -6.19 59.34
C TYR A 236 8.86 -6.12 58.86
N VAL A 237 8.52 -5.05 58.15
CA VAL A 237 7.16 -4.86 57.61
C VAL A 237 6.78 -6.01 56.70
N VAL A 238 7.68 -6.47 55.80
CA VAL A 238 7.41 -7.58 54.91
C VAL A 238 7.28 -8.88 55.65
N ASP A 239 8.17 -9.18 56.59
CA ASP A 239 8.15 -10.41 57.37
C ASP A 239 6.94 -10.48 58.28
N HIS A 240 6.54 -9.33 58.91
CA HIS A 240 5.31 -9.22 59.69
C HIS A 240 4.06 -9.43 58.85
N ALA A 241 4.03 -8.92 57.64
CA ALA A 241 2.93 -9.11 56.71
C ALA A 241 2.82 -10.58 56.30
N ILE A 242 3.92 -11.24 55.97
CA ILE A 242 3.95 -12.68 55.61
C ILE A 242 3.42 -13.51 56.76
N ASN A 243 3.95 -13.32 57.96
CA ASN A 243 3.52 -14.07 59.16
C ASN A 243 2.01 -13.83 59.45
N SER A 244 1.53 -12.62 59.28
CA SER A 244 0.09 -12.29 59.42
C SER A 244 -0.78 -12.91 58.31
N PHE A 245 -0.26 -13.12 57.14
CA PHE A 245 -0.95 -13.82 56.04
C PHE A 245 -1.01 -15.33 56.28
N GLU A 246 0.01 -15.90 56.92
CA GLU A 246 0.10 -17.30 57.25
C GLU A 246 -0.73 -17.64 58.51
N ASP A 247 -0.85 -16.70 59.47
CA ASP A 247 -1.62 -16.90 60.70
C ASP A 247 -3.14 -16.85 60.46
N SER A 248 -3.80 -17.93 60.80
CA SER A 248 -5.27 -18.09 60.67
C SER A 248 -6.08 -17.25 61.66
N LEU A 249 -5.49 -16.77 62.72
CA LEU A 249 -6.15 -16.00 63.80
C LEU A 249 -6.24 -14.51 63.52
N VAL A 250 -5.47 -13.99 62.56
CA VAL A 250 -5.44 -12.57 62.21
C VAL A 250 -6.75 -12.12 61.53
N LEU A 251 -7.31 -11.05 62.03
CA LEU A 251 -8.59 -10.53 61.54
C LEU A 251 -8.50 -9.94 60.14
N LYS A 252 -9.59 -10.13 59.40
CA LYS A 252 -9.72 -9.72 58.00
C LYS A 252 -9.31 -8.24 57.75
N ASP A 253 -9.63 -7.33 58.62
CA ASP A 253 -9.33 -5.90 58.43
C ASP A 253 -7.83 -5.62 58.52
N VAL A 254 -7.11 -6.28 59.43
CA VAL A 254 -5.65 -6.19 59.54
C VAL A 254 -5.00 -6.76 58.27
N VAL A 255 -5.42 -7.95 57.82
CA VAL A 255 -4.94 -8.56 56.60
C VAL A 255 -5.17 -7.64 55.41
N LYS A 256 -6.32 -6.96 55.28
CA LYS A 256 -6.65 -6.04 54.24
C LYS A 256 -5.66 -4.83 54.19
N HIS A 257 -5.33 -4.26 55.34
CA HIS A 257 -4.39 -3.16 55.45
C HIS A 257 -2.96 -3.61 55.08
N LEU A 258 -2.52 -4.77 55.53
CA LEU A 258 -1.23 -5.34 55.20
C LEU A 258 -1.13 -5.66 53.68
N LEU A 259 -2.18 -6.24 53.11
CA LEU A 259 -2.24 -6.46 51.65
C LEU A 259 -2.13 -5.13 50.87
N PHE A 260 -2.75 -4.07 51.38
CA PHE A 260 -2.63 -2.75 50.74
C PHE A 260 -1.19 -2.22 50.82
N VAL A 261 -0.54 -2.32 51.98
CA VAL A 261 0.87 -1.92 52.19
C VAL A 261 1.80 -2.65 51.17
N ILE A 262 1.69 -4.01 51.16
CA ILE A 262 2.50 -4.82 50.24
C ILE A 262 2.20 -4.52 48.77
N GLY A 263 0.96 -4.17 48.46
CA GLY A 263 0.57 -3.78 47.05
C GLY A 263 1.12 -2.46 46.62
N GLN A 264 1.35 -1.52 47.56
CA GLN A 264 1.85 -0.17 47.25
C GLN A 264 3.37 0.00 47.36
N GLN A 265 4.07 -0.96 48.00
CA GLN A 265 5.49 -0.85 48.30
C GLN A 265 6.40 -0.70 47.06
N THR A 266 7.50 0.04 47.24
CA THR A 266 8.57 0.21 46.23
C THR A 266 9.92 -0.26 46.78
N PHE A 267 9.92 -1.26 47.63
CA PHE A 267 11.09 -1.73 48.33
C PHE A 267 12.13 -2.34 47.36
N SER A 268 13.40 -2.18 47.77
CA SER A 268 14.53 -2.69 47.00
C SER A 268 14.60 -4.23 46.98
N SER A 269 15.39 -4.79 46.06
CA SER A 269 15.64 -6.23 45.98
C SER A 269 16.30 -6.82 47.22
N LYS A 270 16.99 -5.98 48.05
CA LYS A 270 17.53 -6.36 49.36
C LYS A 270 16.44 -6.69 50.36
N VAL A 271 15.30 -6.03 50.29
CA VAL A 271 14.11 -6.30 51.09
C VAL A 271 13.28 -7.39 50.48
N MET A 272 12.97 -7.28 49.19
CA MET A 272 12.13 -8.23 48.43
C MET A 272 13.00 -9.37 47.87
N THR A 273 13.58 -10.17 48.80
CA THR A 273 14.40 -11.32 48.45
C THR A 273 13.57 -12.43 47.82
N PHE A 274 14.23 -13.31 47.08
CA PHE A 274 13.56 -14.48 46.47
C PHE A 274 12.72 -15.27 47.50
N SER A 275 13.28 -15.57 48.70
CA SER A 275 12.59 -16.30 49.73
C SER A 275 11.33 -15.58 50.26
N ARG A 276 11.42 -14.26 50.52
CA ARG A 276 10.26 -13.48 50.97
C ARG A 276 9.18 -13.41 49.89
N VAL A 277 9.55 -13.18 48.65
CA VAL A 277 8.59 -13.12 47.52
C VAL A 277 7.90 -14.48 47.35
N SER A 278 8.62 -15.60 47.40
CA SER A 278 8.02 -16.92 47.30
C SER A 278 7.02 -17.17 48.41
N ARG A 279 7.38 -16.83 49.67
CA ARG A 279 6.46 -16.95 50.81
C ARG A 279 5.24 -16.03 50.67
N ILE A 280 5.41 -14.81 50.14
CA ILE A 280 4.26 -13.93 49.85
C ILE A 280 3.31 -14.62 48.86
N ILE A 281 3.80 -15.18 47.75
CA ILE A 281 2.95 -15.84 46.76
C ILE A 281 2.19 -17.03 47.37
N GLU A 282 2.86 -17.87 48.17
CA GLU A 282 2.26 -19.01 48.88
C GLU A 282 1.22 -18.57 49.92
N ALA A 283 1.54 -17.55 50.71
CA ALA A 283 0.63 -16.99 51.69
C ALA A 283 -0.62 -16.34 51.05
N LEU A 284 -0.46 -15.70 49.88
CA LEU A 284 -1.58 -15.14 49.13
C LEU A 284 -2.52 -16.24 48.55
N ASP A 285 -1.99 -17.40 48.18
CA ASP A 285 -2.78 -18.56 47.76
C ASP A 285 -3.59 -19.12 48.94
N ASN A 286 -2.99 -19.23 50.12
CA ASN A 286 -3.65 -19.67 51.32
C ASN A 286 -4.75 -18.72 51.83
N ILE A 287 -4.57 -17.39 51.66
CA ILE A 287 -5.59 -16.39 52.05
C ILE A 287 -6.91 -16.62 51.29
N GLU A 288 -6.88 -17.05 50.04
CA GLU A 288 -8.09 -17.27 49.21
C GLU A 288 -9.07 -18.26 49.87
N ASN A 289 -8.52 -19.28 50.47
CA ASN A 289 -9.31 -20.32 51.12
C ASN A 289 -9.97 -19.85 52.44
N ARG A 290 -9.41 -18.79 53.06
CA ARG A 290 -9.81 -18.32 54.39
C ARG A 290 -10.64 -17.03 54.35
N ILE A 291 -10.20 -16.04 53.55
CA ILE A 291 -10.75 -14.69 53.63
C ILE A 291 -11.30 -14.27 52.24
N LYS A 292 -12.62 -14.28 52.13
CA LYS A 292 -13.30 -13.86 50.90
C LYS A 292 -13.67 -12.37 50.94
N GLY A 293 -13.59 -11.71 49.79
CA GLY A 293 -14.08 -10.32 49.61
C GLY A 293 -13.42 -9.60 48.47
N ARG A 294 -14.20 -8.73 47.83
CA ARG A 294 -13.76 -7.93 46.64
C ARG A 294 -12.43 -7.19 46.87
N SER A 295 -12.30 -6.51 48.02
CA SER A 295 -11.08 -5.74 48.32
C SER A 295 -9.84 -6.61 48.47
N ILE A 296 -9.98 -7.80 49.04
CA ILE A 296 -8.89 -8.78 49.21
C ILE A 296 -8.41 -9.24 47.85
N ILE A 297 -9.33 -9.62 46.97
CA ILE A 297 -9.00 -10.08 45.62
C ILE A 297 -8.27 -8.97 44.80
N LEU A 298 -8.78 -7.74 44.83
CA LEU A 298 -8.15 -6.62 44.13
C LEU A 298 -6.75 -6.30 44.67
N SER A 299 -6.57 -6.35 46.03
CA SER A 299 -5.26 -6.15 46.65
C SER A 299 -4.29 -7.27 46.27
N ARG A 300 -4.73 -8.49 46.21
CA ARG A 300 -3.94 -9.66 45.78
C ARG A 300 -3.48 -9.50 44.32
N LEU A 301 -4.39 -9.15 43.42
CA LEU A 301 -4.04 -8.85 42.00
C LEU A 301 -3.05 -7.71 41.90
N THR A 302 -3.21 -6.67 42.72
CA THR A 302 -2.25 -5.54 42.77
C THR A 302 -0.87 -5.99 43.20
N ILE A 303 -0.79 -6.87 44.21
CA ILE A 303 0.48 -7.45 44.68
C ILE A 303 1.15 -8.25 43.55
N TYR A 304 0.41 -9.17 42.89
CA TYR A 304 0.96 -9.96 41.81
C TYR A 304 1.48 -9.07 40.66
N ARG A 305 0.75 -8.02 40.30
CA ARG A 305 1.18 -7.05 39.29
C ARG A 305 2.46 -6.31 39.71
N LYS A 306 2.58 -5.98 41.00
CA LYS A 306 3.78 -5.35 41.57
C LYS A 306 4.98 -6.29 41.52
N LEU A 307 4.79 -7.55 41.97
CA LEU A 307 5.82 -8.58 41.99
C LEU A 307 6.26 -8.97 40.56
N LEU A 308 5.37 -8.92 39.58
CA LEU A 308 5.71 -9.15 38.17
C LEU A 308 6.79 -8.21 37.70
N ASN A 309 6.70 -6.94 38.06
CA ASN A 309 7.67 -5.92 37.64
C ASN A 309 8.93 -5.92 38.54
N GLN A 310 8.82 -6.35 39.78
CA GLN A 310 9.88 -6.23 40.81
C GLN A 310 10.69 -7.53 40.97
N ALA A 311 10.05 -8.70 40.87
CA ALA A 311 10.61 -10.00 41.21
C ALA A 311 10.21 -11.09 40.19
N ARG A 312 10.46 -10.86 38.92
CA ARG A 312 10.09 -11.75 37.81
C ARG A 312 10.53 -13.20 38.02
N ILE A 313 11.76 -13.41 38.51
CA ILE A 313 12.31 -14.76 38.75
C ILE A 313 11.48 -15.54 39.78
N SER A 314 11.09 -14.86 40.87
CA SER A 314 10.27 -15.50 41.89
C SER A 314 8.85 -15.84 41.39
N MET A 315 8.28 -14.97 40.53
CA MET A 315 7.00 -15.22 39.87
C MET A 315 7.06 -16.45 38.93
N LEU A 316 8.19 -16.69 38.29
CA LEU A 316 8.42 -17.88 37.44
C LEU A 316 8.66 -19.16 38.26
N ALA A 317 9.26 -19.03 39.44
CA ALA A 317 9.54 -20.18 40.33
C ALA A 317 8.27 -20.72 41.00
N ASN A 318 7.33 -19.83 41.31
CA ASN A 318 6.06 -20.19 41.92
C ASN A 318 4.89 -19.76 41.01
N LEU A 319 4.24 -20.69 40.33
CA LEU A 319 3.23 -20.46 39.31
C LEU A 319 1.78 -20.59 39.82
N SER A 320 1.57 -20.72 41.16
CA SER A 320 0.22 -20.87 41.76
C SER A 320 -0.70 -19.68 41.42
N TRP A 321 -0.15 -18.49 41.23
CA TRP A 321 -0.89 -17.29 40.85
C TRP A 321 -1.62 -17.40 39.48
N ILE A 322 -1.18 -18.29 38.58
CA ILE A 322 -1.83 -18.47 37.27
C ILE A 322 -3.24 -19.04 37.42
N LYS A 323 -3.41 -20.04 38.26
CA LYS A 323 -4.73 -20.65 38.54
C LYS A 323 -5.68 -19.60 39.10
N ILE A 324 -5.20 -18.79 40.04
CA ILE A 324 -5.94 -17.69 40.67
C ILE A 324 -6.33 -16.67 39.60
N LEU A 325 -5.39 -16.25 38.78
CA LEU A 325 -5.64 -15.32 37.68
C LEU A 325 -6.76 -15.81 36.75
N PHE A 326 -6.75 -17.09 36.36
CA PHE A 326 -7.78 -17.65 35.51
C PHE A 326 -9.17 -17.67 36.18
N ALA A 327 -9.22 -17.97 37.46
CA ALA A 327 -10.47 -17.89 38.21
C ALA A 327 -11.02 -16.47 38.27
N GLU A 328 -10.16 -15.48 38.56
CA GLU A 328 -10.57 -14.08 38.71
C GLU A 328 -10.92 -13.39 37.41
N MET A 329 -10.30 -13.80 36.27
CA MET A 329 -10.71 -13.34 34.94
C MET A 329 -12.14 -13.73 34.58
N THR A 330 -12.70 -14.81 35.19
CA THR A 330 -14.09 -15.23 34.96
C THR A 330 -15.05 -14.77 36.06
N SER A 331 -14.60 -13.90 36.96
CA SER A 331 -15.40 -13.37 38.06
C SER A 331 -16.64 -12.64 37.58
N SER A 332 -17.74 -12.76 38.29
CA SER A 332 -18.96 -11.98 38.04
C SER A 332 -18.79 -10.50 38.36
N MET A 333 -17.85 -10.15 39.23
CA MET A 333 -17.54 -8.77 39.62
C MET A 333 -16.72 -8.08 38.52
N LYS A 334 -17.29 -7.03 37.89
CA LYS A 334 -16.67 -6.34 36.75
C LYS A 334 -15.26 -5.84 37.06
N ASP A 335 -15.06 -5.22 38.23
CA ASP A 335 -13.77 -4.59 38.58
C ASP A 335 -12.68 -5.68 38.77
N VAL A 336 -13.02 -6.77 39.43
CA VAL A 336 -12.13 -7.91 39.59
C VAL A 336 -11.75 -8.50 38.25
N ARG A 337 -12.73 -8.75 37.40
CA ARG A 337 -12.54 -9.28 36.06
C ARG A 337 -11.66 -8.39 35.20
N THR A 338 -11.93 -7.08 35.15
CA THR A 338 -11.13 -6.14 34.35
C THR A 338 -9.70 -6.00 34.88
N THR A 339 -9.51 -5.96 36.20
CA THR A 339 -8.17 -5.91 36.81
C THR A 339 -7.38 -7.20 36.56
N ALA A 340 -8.05 -8.36 36.66
CA ALA A 340 -7.42 -9.64 36.36
C ALA A 340 -7.02 -9.79 34.90
N ILE A 341 -7.87 -9.36 33.96
CA ILE A 341 -7.55 -9.36 32.53
C ILE A 341 -6.36 -8.44 32.23
N ALA A 342 -6.35 -7.23 32.80
CA ALA A 342 -5.25 -6.29 32.62
C ALA A 342 -3.91 -6.87 33.13
N PHE A 343 -3.92 -7.43 34.34
CA PHE A 343 -2.76 -8.16 34.87
C PHE A 343 -2.38 -9.35 34.00
N GLY A 344 -3.37 -10.10 33.51
CA GLY A 344 -3.15 -11.24 32.63
C GLY A 344 -2.41 -10.86 31.34
N PHE A 345 -2.77 -9.73 30.72
CA PHE A 345 -2.05 -9.22 29.56
C PHE A 345 -0.61 -8.81 29.91
N GLU A 346 -0.41 -8.07 30.99
CA GLU A 346 0.93 -7.68 31.43
C GLU A 346 1.82 -8.89 31.73
N ALA A 347 1.29 -9.87 32.43
CA ALA A 347 1.99 -11.12 32.74
C ALA A 347 2.29 -11.92 31.47
N ALA A 348 1.33 -12.02 30.55
CA ALA A 348 1.52 -12.73 29.28
C ALA A 348 2.57 -12.05 28.39
N LEU A 349 2.65 -10.72 28.39
CA LEU A 349 3.68 -9.99 27.65
C LEU A 349 5.07 -10.24 28.20
N GLN A 350 5.21 -10.21 29.52
CA GLN A 350 6.50 -10.34 30.18
C GLN A 350 6.99 -11.80 30.32
N LEU A 351 6.10 -12.72 30.63
CA LEU A 351 6.42 -14.11 31.00
C LEU A 351 5.92 -15.15 29.99
N GLY A 352 5.01 -14.82 29.08
CA GLY A 352 4.37 -15.79 28.18
C GLY A 352 5.32 -16.55 27.25
N ALA A 353 6.55 -16.05 27.03
CA ALA A 353 7.57 -16.76 26.24
C ALA A 353 8.31 -17.84 27.06
N GLU A 354 8.10 -17.89 28.36
CA GLU A 354 8.80 -18.84 29.23
C GLU A 354 8.16 -20.25 29.18
N LYS A 355 8.98 -21.27 28.99
CA LYS A 355 8.53 -22.67 28.90
C LYS A 355 7.73 -23.12 30.12
N GLN A 356 8.11 -22.64 31.29
CA GLN A 356 7.46 -22.97 32.56
C GLN A 356 6.01 -22.52 32.58
N ILE A 357 5.73 -21.32 32.07
CA ILE A 357 4.38 -20.75 31.98
C ILE A 357 3.49 -21.59 31.06
N SER A 358 3.96 -21.89 29.86
CA SER A 358 3.20 -22.71 28.91
C SER A 358 2.88 -24.09 29.48
N ARG A 359 3.86 -24.74 30.15
CA ARG A 359 3.66 -26.03 30.82
C ARG A 359 2.62 -25.93 31.94
N ALA A 360 2.72 -24.93 32.82
CA ALA A 360 1.79 -24.73 33.91
C ALA A 360 0.35 -24.52 33.41
N VAL A 361 0.20 -23.74 32.35
CA VAL A 361 -1.12 -23.53 31.71
C VAL A 361 -1.68 -24.86 31.20
N MET A 362 -0.89 -25.65 30.47
CA MET A 362 -1.33 -26.94 29.95
C MET A 362 -1.72 -27.88 31.08
N GLU A 363 -0.95 -27.93 32.17
CA GLU A 363 -1.26 -28.73 33.37
C GLU A 363 -2.53 -28.26 34.07
N ILE A 364 -2.76 -26.95 34.20
CA ILE A 364 -3.99 -26.42 34.81
C ILE A 364 -5.20 -26.80 33.98
N PHE A 365 -5.13 -26.68 32.66
CA PHE A 365 -6.27 -27.02 31.79
C PHE A 365 -6.54 -28.52 31.70
N GLY A 366 -5.51 -29.36 31.83
CA GLY A 366 -5.62 -30.83 31.83
C GLY A 366 -6.05 -31.46 33.16
N ARG A 367 -6.13 -30.70 34.28
CA ARG A 367 -6.52 -31.26 35.59
C ARG A 367 -7.95 -31.70 35.56
N ASP A 368 -8.19 -32.92 36.04
CA ASP A 368 -9.54 -33.46 36.30
C ASP A 368 -10.21 -32.71 37.46
N SER A 369 -11.46 -32.34 37.26
CA SER A 369 -12.27 -31.57 38.24
C SER A 369 -13.59 -32.29 38.57
N GLY A 370 -13.56 -33.60 38.86
CA GLY A 370 -14.74 -34.38 39.25
C GLY A 370 -15.79 -34.63 38.17
N ASP A 371 -16.30 -33.58 37.54
CA ASP A 371 -17.27 -33.64 36.43
C ASP A 371 -16.66 -33.36 35.04
N GLY A 372 -15.38 -33.57 34.85
CA GLY A 372 -14.64 -33.28 33.63
C GLY A 372 -13.36 -32.49 33.89
N ASN A 373 -12.64 -32.14 32.82
CA ASN A 373 -11.40 -31.40 33.01
C ASN A 373 -11.64 -29.88 33.18
N PHE A 374 -10.68 -29.18 33.76
CA PHE A 374 -10.75 -27.71 33.97
C PHE A 374 -11.03 -26.96 32.67
N ALA A 375 -10.50 -27.42 31.54
CA ALA A 375 -10.74 -26.81 30.22
C ALA A 375 -12.23 -26.80 29.85
N ALA A 376 -12.95 -27.90 30.07
CA ALA A 376 -14.37 -28.00 29.76
C ALA A 376 -15.21 -27.06 30.65
N HIS A 377 -14.92 -27.05 31.97
CA HIS A 377 -15.58 -26.12 32.90
C HIS A 377 -15.31 -24.65 32.54
N TYR A 378 -14.08 -24.34 32.25
CA TYR A 378 -13.70 -22.97 31.87
C TYR A 378 -14.38 -22.54 30.57
N ALA A 379 -14.39 -23.39 29.54
CA ALA A 379 -15.08 -23.14 28.28
C ALA A 379 -16.60 -22.98 28.50
N LYS A 380 -17.23 -23.82 29.35
CA LYS A 380 -18.65 -23.69 29.72
C LYS A 380 -18.93 -22.33 30.38
N ARG A 381 -18.07 -21.87 31.27
CA ARG A 381 -18.18 -20.54 31.90
C ARG A 381 -18.03 -19.42 30.87
N LEU A 382 -17.01 -19.46 30.01
CA LEU A 382 -16.82 -18.48 28.96
C LEU A 382 -18.03 -18.43 28.02
N ASN A 383 -18.57 -19.57 27.61
CA ASN A 383 -19.78 -19.65 26.78
C ASN A 383 -21.02 -19.07 27.52
N SER A 384 -21.11 -19.22 28.84
CA SER A 384 -22.17 -18.55 29.58
C SER A 384 -22.01 -17.02 29.60
N MET A 385 -20.78 -16.54 29.76
CA MET A 385 -20.46 -15.11 29.73
C MET A 385 -20.79 -14.46 28.39
N THR A 386 -20.64 -15.17 27.26
CA THR A 386 -20.99 -14.63 25.93
C THR A 386 -22.48 -14.35 25.78
N ARG A 387 -23.34 -14.88 26.64
CA ARG A 387 -24.79 -14.61 26.65
C ARG A 387 -25.12 -13.28 27.32
N SER A 388 -24.26 -12.78 28.19
CA SER A 388 -24.39 -11.49 28.87
C SER A 388 -23.67 -10.40 28.08
N LYS A 389 -24.35 -9.30 27.79
CA LYS A 389 -23.76 -8.17 27.11
C LYS A 389 -22.57 -7.56 27.90
N GLN A 390 -22.67 -7.52 29.23
CA GLN A 390 -21.61 -6.92 30.08
C GLN A 390 -20.38 -7.82 30.25
N GLU A 391 -20.59 -9.15 30.31
CA GLU A 391 -19.48 -10.08 30.48
C GLU A 391 -18.90 -10.55 29.16
N GLY A 392 -19.73 -10.57 28.08
CA GLY A 392 -19.34 -11.11 26.78
C GLY A 392 -18.15 -10.41 26.13
N MET A 393 -17.99 -9.11 26.35
CA MET A 393 -16.83 -8.35 25.85
C MET A 393 -15.50 -8.82 26.44
N SER A 394 -15.52 -9.39 27.66
CA SER A 394 -14.32 -9.92 28.32
C SER A 394 -13.87 -11.25 27.77
N VAL A 395 -14.76 -12.02 27.13
CA VAL A 395 -14.46 -13.39 26.69
C VAL A 395 -13.31 -13.45 25.67
N PRO A 396 -13.30 -12.65 24.57
CA PRO A 396 -12.18 -12.66 23.65
C PRO A 396 -10.85 -12.20 24.30
N GLN A 397 -10.93 -11.30 25.29
CA GLN A 397 -9.75 -10.83 26.03
C GLN A 397 -9.17 -11.96 26.89
N ILE A 398 -10.01 -12.65 27.65
CA ILE A 398 -9.61 -13.83 28.47
C ILE A 398 -9.03 -14.91 27.55
N TRP A 399 -9.72 -15.20 26.47
CA TRP A 399 -9.30 -16.15 25.46
C TRP A 399 -7.88 -15.86 24.96
N SER A 400 -7.61 -14.58 24.63
CA SER A 400 -6.31 -14.19 24.12
C SER A 400 -5.20 -14.19 25.17
N VAL A 401 -5.51 -13.93 26.46
CA VAL A 401 -4.52 -14.07 27.54
C VAL A 401 -4.00 -15.50 27.64
N VAL A 402 -4.91 -16.49 27.57
CA VAL A 402 -4.51 -17.92 27.59
C VAL A 402 -3.63 -18.26 26.37
N ILE A 403 -4.02 -17.81 25.18
CA ILE A 403 -3.22 -18.01 23.96
C ILE A 403 -1.82 -17.39 24.11
N LEU A 404 -1.71 -16.19 24.65
CA LEU A 404 -0.42 -15.51 24.85
C LEU A 404 0.48 -16.25 25.85
N PHE A 405 -0.08 -16.92 26.84
CA PHE A 405 0.69 -17.78 27.75
C PHE A 405 1.19 -19.08 27.11
N LEU A 406 0.60 -19.51 26.00
CA LEU A 406 1.01 -20.69 25.24
C LEU A 406 2.06 -20.40 24.15
N ARG A 407 2.60 -19.17 24.09
CA ARG A 407 3.46 -18.73 22.99
C ARG A 407 4.90 -19.25 23.01
N HIS A 408 5.33 -19.96 24.04
CA HIS A 408 6.70 -20.46 24.14
C HIS A 408 7.10 -21.29 22.91
N HIS A 409 6.20 -22.12 22.42
CA HIS A 409 6.44 -22.95 21.25
C HIS A 409 5.18 -22.94 20.34
N PRO A 410 5.21 -22.31 19.17
CA PRO A 410 4.05 -22.21 18.30
C PRO A 410 3.38 -23.55 17.98
N GLN A 411 4.18 -24.60 17.79
CA GLN A 411 3.70 -25.95 17.53
C GLN A 411 2.97 -26.61 18.71
N GLN A 412 3.25 -26.20 19.95
CA GLN A 412 2.52 -26.72 21.12
C GLN A 412 1.05 -26.34 21.09
N LEU A 413 0.71 -25.19 20.52
CA LEU A 413 -0.67 -24.79 20.38
C LEU A 413 -1.44 -25.72 19.43
N GLU A 414 -0.81 -26.18 18.35
CA GLU A 414 -1.43 -27.10 17.39
C GLU A 414 -1.67 -28.49 17.98
N HIS A 415 -0.79 -28.93 18.85
CA HIS A 415 -0.86 -30.21 19.54
C HIS A 415 -1.55 -30.16 20.91
N TRP A 416 -1.98 -28.97 21.35
CA TRP A 416 -2.72 -28.83 22.58
C TRP A 416 -4.11 -29.49 22.46
N GLU A 417 -4.39 -30.45 23.28
CA GLU A 417 -5.63 -31.26 23.27
C GLU A 417 -6.89 -30.38 23.19
N PHE A 418 -6.90 -29.23 23.83
CA PHE A 418 -8.05 -28.33 23.90
C PHE A 418 -8.12 -27.29 22.82
N THR A 419 -7.22 -27.31 21.80
CA THR A 419 -7.18 -26.33 20.73
C THR A 419 -8.52 -26.20 20.01
N THR A 420 -9.15 -27.32 19.66
CA THR A 420 -10.45 -27.30 18.98
C THR A 420 -11.54 -26.67 19.84
N LEU A 421 -11.58 -27.02 21.13
CA LEU A 421 -12.52 -26.43 22.09
C LEU A 421 -12.30 -24.92 22.22
N TRP A 422 -11.04 -24.51 22.29
CA TRP A 422 -10.64 -23.12 22.44
C TRP A 422 -11.01 -22.29 21.18
N LEU A 423 -10.76 -22.83 19.99
CA LEU A 423 -11.17 -22.20 18.72
C LEU A 423 -12.69 -22.06 18.59
N LYS A 424 -13.49 -22.99 19.11
CA LYS A 424 -14.95 -22.85 19.12
C LYS A 424 -15.43 -21.66 19.95
N ILE A 425 -14.78 -21.33 21.06
CA ILE A 425 -15.15 -20.16 21.88
C ILE A 425 -15.01 -18.86 21.09
N ILE A 426 -13.88 -18.65 20.43
CA ILE A 426 -13.67 -17.43 19.67
C ILE A 426 -14.55 -17.39 18.39
N GLN A 427 -14.84 -18.55 17.79
CA GLN A 427 -15.80 -18.66 16.70
C GLN A 427 -17.20 -18.18 17.12
N GLU A 428 -17.65 -18.58 18.32
CA GLU A 428 -18.90 -18.09 18.91
C GLU A 428 -18.88 -16.57 19.08
N CYS A 429 -17.76 -15.98 19.52
CA CYS A 429 -17.60 -14.54 19.65
C CYS A 429 -17.70 -13.82 18.29
N PHE A 430 -17.10 -14.35 17.23
CA PHE A 430 -17.23 -13.82 15.89
C PHE A 430 -18.67 -13.88 15.33
N ASN A 431 -19.47 -14.86 15.79
CA ASN A 431 -20.85 -15.05 15.33
C ASN A 431 -21.88 -14.27 16.16
N LYS A 432 -21.47 -13.58 17.24
CA LYS A 432 -22.40 -12.78 18.05
C LYS A 432 -22.95 -11.57 17.29
N SER A 433 -24.16 -11.17 17.64
CA SER A 433 -24.78 -9.94 17.12
C SER A 433 -24.15 -8.67 17.71
N ASP A 434 -23.59 -8.76 18.92
CA ASP A 434 -22.93 -7.63 19.58
C ASP A 434 -21.63 -7.25 18.86
N ARG A 435 -21.56 -5.99 18.44
CA ARG A 435 -20.41 -5.43 17.72
C ARG A 435 -19.12 -5.48 18.51
N GLU A 436 -19.18 -5.05 19.77
CA GLU A 436 -17.98 -4.92 20.59
C GLU A 436 -17.32 -6.26 20.85
N ILE A 437 -18.14 -7.32 21.02
CA ILE A 437 -17.63 -8.69 21.15
C ILE A 437 -16.88 -9.10 19.87
N ARG A 438 -17.42 -8.74 18.67
CA ARG A 438 -16.74 -9.05 17.39
C ARG A 438 -15.45 -8.27 17.21
N LEU A 439 -15.41 -6.98 17.61
CA LEU A 439 -14.19 -6.18 17.59
C LEU A 439 -13.11 -6.80 18.49
N GLN A 440 -13.48 -7.14 19.73
CA GLN A 440 -12.56 -7.80 20.65
C GLN A 440 -12.12 -9.20 20.13
N ALA A 441 -12.99 -9.91 19.41
CA ALA A 441 -12.63 -11.18 18.79
C ALA A 441 -11.58 -11.01 17.67
N ASN A 442 -11.66 -9.94 16.86
CA ASN A 442 -10.61 -9.63 15.87
C ASN A 442 -9.27 -9.33 16.55
N LEU A 443 -9.27 -8.54 17.64
CA LEU A 443 -8.04 -8.26 18.40
C LEU A 443 -7.46 -9.54 19.03
N ALA A 444 -8.32 -10.42 19.55
CA ALA A 444 -7.91 -11.72 20.07
C ALA A 444 -7.30 -12.60 18.96
N TRP A 445 -7.88 -12.55 17.77
CA TRP A 445 -7.37 -13.26 16.58
C TRP A 445 -5.99 -12.78 16.17
N ASN A 446 -5.77 -11.48 16.22
CA ASN A 446 -4.45 -10.90 15.94
C ASN A 446 -3.38 -11.43 16.91
N ARG A 447 -3.74 -11.64 18.17
CA ARG A 447 -2.84 -12.26 19.18
C ARG A 447 -2.59 -13.74 18.90
N LEU A 448 -3.59 -14.48 18.39
CA LEU A 448 -3.37 -15.84 17.92
C LEU A 448 -2.37 -15.89 16.77
N VAL A 449 -2.55 -15.04 15.76
CA VAL A 449 -1.63 -14.93 14.62
C VAL A 449 -0.20 -14.64 15.10
N PHE A 450 -0.07 -13.72 16.06
CA PHE A 450 1.22 -13.42 16.69
C PHE A 450 1.83 -14.63 17.40
N VAL A 451 1.03 -15.43 18.11
CA VAL A 451 1.51 -16.62 18.84
C VAL A 451 1.88 -17.75 17.89
N VAL A 452 1.05 -18.02 16.89
CA VAL A 452 1.31 -19.06 15.89
C VAL A 452 2.52 -18.71 15.04
N HIS A 453 2.65 -17.42 14.68
CA HIS A 453 3.81 -16.91 13.92
C HIS A 453 4.12 -17.80 12.71
N PRO A 454 3.25 -17.82 11.68
CA PRO A 454 3.30 -18.80 10.59
C PRO A 454 4.71 -19.02 10.05
N ASP A 455 5.18 -20.26 10.05
CA ASP A 455 6.52 -20.68 9.61
C ASP A 455 6.46 -22.02 8.85
N GLU A 456 7.62 -22.59 8.51
CA GLU A 456 7.71 -23.87 7.80
C GLU A 456 7.11 -25.05 8.56
N LYS A 457 7.04 -24.92 9.88
CA LYS A 457 6.60 -25.99 10.76
C LYS A 457 5.12 -25.89 11.09
N THR A 458 4.49 -24.79 10.71
CA THR A 458 3.07 -24.55 10.96
C THR A 458 2.21 -25.51 10.11
N ALA A 459 1.32 -26.26 10.76
CA ALA A 459 0.49 -27.22 10.06
C ALA A 459 -0.43 -26.56 9.01
N PRO A 460 -0.63 -27.16 7.82
CA PRO A 460 -1.49 -26.62 6.77
C PRO A 460 -2.92 -26.36 7.24
N THR A 461 -3.42 -27.13 8.21
CA THR A 461 -4.74 -26.94 8.84
C THR A 461 -4.80 -25.63 9.60
N MET A 462 -3.76 -25.29 10.38
CA MET A 462 -3.68 -24.02 11.09
C MET A 462 -3.59 -22.83 10.14
N ILE A 463 -2.78 -22.95 9.07
CA ILE A 463 -2.67 -21.92 8.03
C ILE A 463 -4.06 -21.60 7.45
N ARG A 464 -4.84 -22.63 7.11
CA ARG A 464 -6.22 -22.44 6.61
C ARG A 464 -7.14 -21.81 7.64
N ILE A 465 -7.10 -22.25 8.89
CA ILE A 465 -7.93 -21.73 9.97
C ILE A 465 -7.68 -20.23 10.17
N LEU A 466 -6.42 -19.79 10.17
CA LEU A 466 -6.07 -18.37 10.32
C LEU A 466 -6.72 -17.48 9.26
N GLY A 467 -6.71 -17.92 8.01
CA GLY A 467 -7.34 -17.17 6.90
C GLY A 467 -8.86 -17.28 6.86
N GLN A 468 -9.42 -18.47 7.20
CA GLN A 468 -10.85 -18.75 7.08
C GLN A 468 -11.72 -17.88 7.99
N ALA A 469 -11.26 -17.61 9.21
CA ALA A 469 -11.95 -16.73 10.14
C ALA A 469 -12.14 -15.32 9.55
N LEU A 470 -11.05 -14.76 9.02
CA LEU A 470 -11.04 -13.42 8.44
C LEU A 470 -11.85 -13.37 7.13
N SER A 471 -11.75 -14.39 6.29
CA SER A 471 -12.60 -14.52 5.10
C SER A 471 -14.08 -14.49 5.45
N GLY A 472 -14.47 -15.13 6.58
CA GLY A 472 -15.84 -15.08 7.10
C GLY A 472 -16.27 -13.66 7.50
N GLN A 473 -15.39 -12.89 8.11
CA GLN A 473 -15.69 -11.48 8.45
C GLN A 473 -15.83 -10.61 7.20
N LEU A 474 -14.96 -10.80 6.20
CA LEU A 474 -15.02 -10.09 4.93
C LEU A 474 -16.27 -10.41 4.07
N LYS A 475 -16.95 -11.54 4.32
CA LYS A 475 -18.22 -11.88 3.64
C LYS A 475 -19.43 -11.12 4.18
N ARG A 476 -19.33 -10.49 5.35
CA ARG A 476 -20.45 -9.74 5.94
C ARG A 476 -20.65 -8.43 5.20
N LYS A 477 -21.91 -8.11 4.91
CA LYS A 477 -22.27 -6.83 4.26
C LYS A 477 -22.09 -5.69 5.25
N PRO A 478 -21.38 -4.63 4.89
CA PRO A 478 -21.33 -3.42 5.69
C PRO A 478 -22.66 -2.65 5.54
N ILE A 479 -23.45 -2.54 6.59
CA ILE A 479 -24.67 -1.76 6.61
C ILE A 479 -24.48 -0.55 7.53
N GLY A 480 -24.41 0.66 6.95
CA GLY A 480 -24.25 1.93 7.67
C GLY A 480 -22.81 2.25 8.13
N LYS A 481 -22.64 3.43 8.76
CA LYS A 481 -21.31 3.91 9.21
C LYS A 481 -20.61 2.97 10.19
N ILE A 482 -21.37 2.37 11.10
CA ILE A 482 -20.85 1.47 12.15
C ILE A 482 -20.26 0.20 11.56
N ALA A 483 -20.88 -0.33 10.50
CA ALA A 483 -20.39 -1.52 9.83
C ALA A 483 -19.09 -1.27 9.05
N LYS A 484 -18.85 -0.03 8.61
CA LYS A 484 -17.57 0.36 7.98
C LYS A 484 -16.41 0.25 8.96
N GLU A 485 -16.59 0.66 10.22
CA GLU A 485 -15.54 0.51 11.24
C GLU A 485 -15.24 -0.96 11.55
N GLU A 486 -16.27 -1.81 11.64
CA GLU A 486 -16.06 -3.27 11.79
C GLU A 486 -15.29 -3.85 10.60
N ARG A 487 -15.60 -3.38 9.38
CA ARG A 487 -14.90 -3.78 8.16
C ARG A 487 -13.43 -3.37 8.21
N ASN A 488 -13.15 -2.14 8.62
CA ASN A 488 -11.78 -1.65 8.77
C ASN A 488 -10.98 -2.48 9.78
N VAL A 489 -11.60 -2.86 10.90
CA VAL A 489 -10.96 -3.74 11.91
C VAL A 489 -10.67 -5.13 11.32
N ALA A 490 -11.60 -5.70 10.55
CA ALA A 490 -11.38 -6.98 9.89
C ALA A 490 -10.24 -6.89 8.85
N ILE A 491 -10.15 -5.79 8.09
CA ILE A 491 -9.05 -5.54 7.15
C ILE A 491 -7.73 -5.35 7.89
N GLY A 492 -7.70 -4.60 9.00
CA GLY A 492 -6.52 -4.50 9.86
C GLY A 492 -6.04 -5.85 10.40
N SER A 493 -6.99 -6.77 10.67
CA SER A 493 -6.64 -8.16 11.05
C SER A 493 -6.08 -8.96 9.87
N VAL A 494 -6.54 -8.69 8.63
CA VAL A 494 -5.90 -9.26 7.41
C VAL A 494 -4.48 -8.74 7.28
N CYS A 495 -4.26 -7.43 7.43
CA CYS A 495 -2.90 -6.85 7.40
C CYS A 495 -2.01 -7.48 8.48
N ASN A 496 -2.53 -7.69 9.70
CA ASN A 496 -1.77 -8.37 10.75
C ASN A 496 -1.39 -9.81 10.37
N LEU A 497 -2.29 -10.57 9.73
CA LEU A 497 -1.98 -11.92 9.26
C LEU A 497 -0.91 -11.89 8.17
N LEU A 498 -1.04 -11.01 7.18
CA LEU A 498 -0.07 -10.85 6.10
C LEU A 498 1.30 -10.39 6.62
N TYR A 499 1.32 -9.53 7.65
CA TYR A 499 2.55 -9.04 8.26
C TYR A 499 3.41 -10.16 8.83
N TYR A 500 2.79 -11.14 9.52
CA TYR A 500 3.51 -12.27 10.08
C TYR A 500 3.78 -13.39 9.09
N ALA A 501 2.90 -13.59 8.10
CA ALA A 501 3.03 -14.65 7.11
C ALA A 501 4.05 -14.31 6.02
N LEU A 502 4.02 -13.08 5.47
CA LEU A 502 4.84 -12.66 4.34
C LEU A 502 6.15 -11.96 4.77
N ARG A 503 6.69 -12.37 5.92
CA ARG A 503 7.94 -11.80 6.43
C ARG A 503 9.11 -11.99 5.45
N SER A 504 10.08 -11.09 5.50
CA SER A 504 11.20 -11.01 4.55
C SER A 504 12.09 -12.27 4.44
N ASN A 505 12.05 -13.17 5.43
CA ASN A 505 12.76 -14.43 5.45
C ASN A 505 11.90 -15.66 5.12
N ALA A 506 10.68 -15.46 4.60
CA ALA A 506 9.84 -16.56 4.15
C ALA A 506 10.45 -17.25 2.91
N THR A 507 10.44 -18.58 2.90
CA THR A 507 10.92 -19.36 1.74
C THR A 507 9.95 -19.25 0.55
N ALA A 508 10.42 -19.56 -0.65
CA ALA A 508 9.58 -19.52 -1.85
C ALA A 508 8.32 -20.41 -1.71
N ALA A 509 8.46 -21.60 -1.12
CA ALA A 509 7.33 -22.51 -0.89
C ALA A 509 6.30 -21.93 0.11
N GLN A 510 6.78 -21.24 1.14
CA GLN A 510 5.92 -20.53 2.07
C GLN A 510 5.19 -19.37 1.40
N LEU A 511 5.90 -18.57 0.60
CA LEU A 511 5.29 -17.48 -0.16
C LEU A 511 4.22 -18.00 -1.12
N ASP A 512 4.46 -19.15 -1.80
CA ASP A 512 3.46 -19.80 -2.65
C ASP A 512 2.18 -20.12 -1.87
N LEU A 513 2.34 -20.80 -0.70
CA LEU A 513 1.23 -21.22 0.13
C LEU A 513 0.47 -20.03 0.73
N TYR A 514 1.20 -19.05 1.28
CA TYR A 514 0.58 -17.88 1.92
C TYR A 514 -0.04 -16.93 0.90
N TRP A 515 0.52 -16.85 -0.30
CA TRP A 515 -0.09 -16.11 -1.38
C TRP A 515 -1.46 -16.66 -1.72
N ASP A 516 -1.55 -17.99 -1.96
CA ASP A 516 -2.80 -18.64 -2.34
C ASP A 516 -3.82 -18.64 -1.20
N GLU A 517 -3.40 -18.97 0.04
CA GLU A 517 -4.30 -19.09 1.18
C GLU A 517 -4.71 -17.73 1.77
N TYR A 518 -3.89 -16.71 1.66
CA TYR A 518 -4.17 -15.41 2.28
C TYR A 518 -4.40 -14.29 1.26
N VAL A 519 -3.47 -14.04 0.34
CA VAL A 519 -3.63 -12.92 -0.59
C VAL A 519 -4.78 -13.20 -1.56
N VAL A 520 -4.77 -14.34 -2.26
CA VAL A 520 -5.83 -14.70 -3.22
C VAL A 520 -7.19 -14.80 -2.53
N ARG A 521 -7.25 -15.44 -1.35
CA ARG A 521 -8.53 -15.66 -0.66
C ARG A 521 -9.05 -14.44 0.09
N LEU A 522 -8.20 -13.59 0.66
CA LEU A 522 -8.62 -12.45 1.48
C LEU A 522 -8.64 -11.15 0.67
N VAL A 523 -7.54 -10.80 -0.01
CA VAL A 523 -7.51 -9.59 -0.85
C VAL A 523 -8.41 -9.80 -2.08
N GLY A 524 -8.35 -10.96 -2.72
CA GLY A 524 -9.27 -11.30 -3.82
C GLY A 524 -10.75 -11.20 -3.40
N ARG A 525 -11.07 -11.47 -2.12
CA ARG A 525 -12.44 -11.31 -1.59
C ARG A 525 -12.87 -9.85 -1.48
N MET A 526 -11.94 -8.91 -1.29
CA MET A 526 -12.22 -7.47 -1.32
C MET A 526 -12.60 -6.99 -2.73
N LEU A 527 -12.21 -7.75 -3.76
CA LEU A 527 -12.52 -7.45 -5.15
C LEU A 527 -13.90 -7.95 -5.60
N VAL A 528 -14.49 -8.91 -4.86
CA VAL A 528 -15.78 -9.51 -5.23
C VAL A 528 -16.88 -8.86 -4.40
N SER A 529 -17.87 -8.26 -5.08
CA SER A 529 -19.06 -7.78 -4.40
C SER A 529 -19.80 -8.93 -3.72
N PRO A 530 -20.31 -8.77 -2.48
CA PRO A 530 -21.08 -9.79 -1.79
C PRO A 530 -22.36 -10.21 -2.52
N ASP A 531 -22.92 -9.33 -3.35
CA ASP A 531 -24.07 -9.60 -4.20
C ASP A 531 -23.72 -9.34 -5.67
N GLN A 532 -24.08 -10.28 -6.55
CA GLN A 532 -24.03 -10.07 -7.99
C GLN A 532 -25.02 -8.95 -8.37
N GLY A 533 -24.53 -7.74 -8.51
CA GLY A 533 -25.36 -6.59 -8.88
C GLY A 533 -25.07 -5.30 -8.11
N PHE A 534 -24.33 -5.34 -7.02
CA PHE A 534 -23.88 -4.14 -6.33
C PHE A 534 -22.40 -3.86 -6.60
N PRO A 535 -22.02 -2.60 -6.86
CA PRO A 535 -20.61 -2.25 -7.03
C PRO A 535 -19.83 -2.60 -5.75
N THR A 536 -18.61 -3.09 -5.93
CA THR A 536 -17.65 -3.31 -4.83
C THR A 536 -17.48 -1.98 -4.08
N GLU A 537 -17.51 -2.01 -2.75
CA GLU A 537 -17.31 -0.76 -2.00
C GLU A 537 -15.96 -0.12 -2.35
N GLN A 538 -15.99 1.15 -2.67
CA GLN A 538 -14.79 1.92 -3.05
C GLN A 538 -13.70 1.87 -1.98
N ASN A 539 -14.08 1.75 -0.70
CA ASN A 539 -13.13 1.57 0.40
C ASN A 539 -12.41 0.22 0.36
N ASP A 540 -13.08 -0.87 -0.01
CA ASP A 540 -12.46 -2.20 -0.10
C ASP A 540 -11.40 -2.23 -1.21
N LEU A 541 -11.68 -1.62 -2.36
CA LEU A 541 -10.71 -1.47 -3.45
C LEU A 541 -9.49 -0.64 -3.02
N LYS A 542 -9.73 0.45 -2.29
CA LYS A 542 -8.65 1.29 -1.76
C LYS A 542 -7.72 0.51 -0.81
N TYR A 543 -8.29 -0.30 0.09
CA TYR A 543 -7.49 -1.15 0.98
C TYR A 543 -6.78 -2.27 0.22
N ALA A 544 -7.41 -2.90 -0.77
CA ALA A 544 -6.75 -3.88 -1.61
C ALA A 544 -5.55 -3.27 -2.34
N CYS A 545 -5.71 -2.06 -2.90
CA CYS A 545 -4.61 -1.31 -3.52
C CYS A 545 -3.50 -1.01 -2.50
N ALA A 546 -3.83 -0.52 -1.30
CA ALA A 546 -2.82 -0.21 -0.28
C ALA A 546 -2.02 -1.46 0.13
N ILE A 547 -2.70 -2.60 0.34
CA ILE A 547 -2.04 -3.87 0.66
C ILE A 547 -1.11 -4.30 -0.48
N MET A 548 -1.61 -4.32 -1.70
CA MET A 548 -0.81 -4.76 -2.86
C MET A 548 0.36 -3.82 -3.13
N ALA A 549 0.16 -2.50 -3.02
CA ALA A 549 1.24 -1.51 -3.19
C ALA A 549 2.34 -1.69 -2.15
N ALA A 550 1.97 -1.98 -0.90
CA ALA A 550 2.91 -2.20 0.19
C ALA A 550 3.71 -3.50 0.03
N LEU A 551 3.08 -4.58 -0.47
CA LEU A 551 3.75 -5.86 -0.70
C LEU A 551 4.80 -5.79 -1.82
N PHE A 552 4.58 -4.95 -2.85
CA PHE A 552 5.51 -4.78 -3.97
C PHE A 552 6.44 -3.58 -3.82
N ASP A 553 6.37 -2.86 -2.70
CA ASP A 553 7.29 -1.77 -2.43
C ASP A 553 8.74 -2.28 -2.40
N THR A 554 9.67 -1.51 -2.96
CA THR A 554 11.10 -1.85 -3.03
C THR A 554 11.93 -1.11 -1.99
N GLY A 555 11.32 -0.21 -1.22
CA GLY A 555 11.97 0.54 -0.14
C GLY A 555 12.32 -0.35 1.07
N PRO A 556 13.36 -0.01 1.84
CA PRO A 556 13.72 -0.76 3.03
C PRO A 556 12.65 -0.59 4.11
N LYS A 557 12.11 -1.69 4.62
CA LYS A 557 11.13 -1.68 5.72
C LYS A 557 11.69 -2.38 6.95
N ALA A 558 11.48 -1.76 8.11
CA ALA A 558 11.81 -2.37 9.39
C ALA A 558 10.69 -3.34 9.79
N TRP A 559 11.04 -4.62 10.03
CA TRP A 559 10.10 -5.59 10.53
C TRP A 559 10.27 -5.78 12.04
N ILE A 560 9.18 -5.64 12.80
CA ILE A 560 9.16 -5.71 14.27
C ILE A 560 8.47 -7.00 14.70
N ASN A 561 9.20 -7.91 15.32
CA ASN A 561 8.68 -9.22 15.72
C ASN A 561 7.49 -9.14 16.71
N ASN A 562 7.47 -8.14 17.58
CA ASN A 562 6.45 -7.98 18.62
C ASN A 562 5.36 -6.95 18.26
N ARG A 563 5.08 -6.72 16.97
CA ARG A 563 4.14 -5.70 16.52
C ARG A 563 2.73 -5.85 17.09
N ALA A 564 2.23 -7.08 17.24
CA ALA A 564 0.91 -7.35 17.81
C ALA A 564 0.79 -7.12 19.33
N ASN A 565 1.90 -6.93 20.02
CA ASN A 565 1.91 -6.57 21.45
C ASN A 565 1.67 -5.07 21.66
N GLU A 566 1.88 -4.26 20.62
CA GLU A 566 1.56 -2.85 20.64
C GLU A 566 0.04 -2.66 20.40
N THR A 567 -0.50 -1.59 20.92
CA THR A 567 -1.95 -1.34 20.93
C THR A 567 -2.55 -0.99 19.56
N GLY A 568 -1.72 -0.82 18.52
CA GLY A 568 -2.16 -0.46 17.18
C GLY A 568 -2.40 -1.64 16.25
N MET A 569 -3.39 -1.53 15.36
CA MET A 569 -3.54 -2.44 14.24
C MET A 569 -2.41 -2.23 13.24
N VAL A 570 -1.97 -3.31 12.60
CA VAL A 570 -1.05 -3.22 11.46
C VAL A 570 -1.76 -2.53 10.30
N GLN A 571 -1.14 -1.47 9.79
CA GLN A 571 -1.62 -0.77 8.60
C GLN A 571 -1.04 -1.42 7.34
N ALA A 572 -1.65 -1.18 6.19
CA ALA A 572 -1.19 -1.75 4.94
C ALA A 572 0.26 -1.35 4.60
N GLU A 573 0.64 -0.10 4.91
CA GLU A 573 1.96 0.46 4.64
C GLU A 573 3.08 -0.20 5.47
N GLU A 574 2.72 -0.83 6.59
CA GLU A 574 3.66 -1.55 7.46
C GLU A 574 3.95 -2.97 6.98
N LEU A 575 3.23 -3.46 5.96
CA LEU A 575 3.43 -4.81 5.43
C LEU A 575 4.85 -5.00 4.89
N PRO A 576 5.44 -6.18 5.10
CA PRO A 576 6.77 -6.48 4.57
C PRO A 576 6.75 -6.55 3.05
N ASN A 577 7.90 -6.29 2.44
CA ASN A 577 8.08 -6.44 1.00
C ASN A 577 8.24 -7.91 0.64
N ILE A 578 7.60 -8.32 -0.45
CA ILE A 578 7.79 -9.66 -1.01
C ILE A 578 9.15 -9.72 -1.72
N ASP A 579 9.81 -10.87 -1.67
CA ASP A 579 11.06 -11.07 -2.41
C ASP A 579 10.86 -10.80 -3.91
N PRO A 580 11.56 -9.83 -4.51
CA PRO A 580 11.44 -9.49 -5.91
C PRO A 580 11.71 -10.67 -6.86
N LYS A 581 12.61 -11.58 -6.50
CA LYS A 581 12.89 -12.78 -7.30
C LYS A 581 11.70 -13.73 -7.33
N TRP A 582 11.04 -13.89 -6.18
CA TRP A 582 9.81 -14.65 -6.10
C TRP A 582 8.70 -13.99 -6.92
N ALA A 583 8.53 -12.67 -6.78
CA ALA A 583 7.51 -11.92 -7.52
C ALA A 583 7.68 -12.08 -9.04
N ARG A 584 8.92 -11.95 -9.55
CA ARG A 584 9.22 -12.12 -10.98
C ARG A 584 8.92 -13.52 -11.50
N LYS A 585 9.19 -14.57 -10.71
CA LYS A 585 8.91 -15.96 -11.11
C LYS A 585 7.44 -16.34 -11.03
N ASN A 586 6.67 -15.67 -10.18
CA ASN A 586 5.28 -16.01 -9.89
C ASN A 586 4.28 -14.97 -10.44
N VAL A 587 4.62 -14.28 -11.52
CA VAL A 587 3.76 -13.23 -12.10
C VAL A 587 2.36 -13.74 -12.44
N GLN A 588 2.24 -14.95 -12.99
CA GLN A 588 0.92 -15.55 -13.28
C GLN A 588 0.07 -15.72 -12.02
N ARG A 589 0.68 -16.19 -10.90
CA ARG A 589 0.01 -16.34 -9.62
C ARG A 589 -0.39 -14.96 -9.04
N ILE A 590 0.45 -13.96 -9.19
CA ILE A 590 0.18 -12.58 -8.77
C ILE A 590 -1.00 -11.99 -9.55
N PHE A 591 -1.07 -12.25 -10.84
CA PHE A 591 -2.13 -11.72 -11.71
C PHE A 591 -3.52 -12.27 -11.40
N THR A 592 -3.64 -13.40 -10.71
CA THR A 592 -4.95 -13.86 -10.22
C THR A 592 -5.67 -12.84 -9.33
N VAL A 593 -4.90 -11.95 -8.67
CA VAL A 593 -5.44 -10.85 -7.83
C VAL A 593 -5.23 -9.50 -8.51
N LEU A 594 -4.07 -9.28 -9.13
CA LEU A 594 -3.70 -7.98 -9.67
C LEU A 594 -4.49 -7.62 -10.94
N GLU A 595 -4.73 -8.57 -11.85
CA GLU A 595 -5.52 -8.33 -13.07
C GLU A 595 -6.97 -7.88 -12.75
N PRO A 596 -7.74 -8.58 -11.90
CA PRO A 596 -9.07 -8.11 -11.50
C PRO A 596 -9.06 -6.76 -10.76
N LEU A 597 -8.00 -6.46 -10.01
CA LEU A 597 -7.85 -5.19 -9.32
C LEU A 597 -7.62 -4.04 -10.32
N ILE A 598 -6.72 -4.24 -11.28
CA ILE A 598 -6.45 -3.28 -12.36
C ILE A 598 -7.72 -3.05 -13.19
N GLU A 599 -8.43 -4.09 -13.59
CA GLU A 599 -9.66 -3.96 -14.37
C GLU A 599 -10.72 -3.12 -13.66
N LYS A 600 -10.88 -3.30 -12.34
CA LYS A 600 -11.87 -2.55 -11.56
C LYS A 600 -11.50 -1.08 -11.31
N CYS A 601 -10.22 -0.79 -11.27
CA CYS A 601 -9.70 0.56 -11.00
C CYS A 601 -9.05 1.15 -12.25
N PHE A 602 -9.31 0.63 -13.46
CA PHE A 602 -8.61 0.99 -14.67
C PHE A 602 -8.65 2.49 -14.97
N THR A 603 -9.79 3.12 -14.77
CA THR A 603 -9.95 4.57 -15.00
C THR A 603 -9.04 5.43 -14.14
N ASP A 604 -8.71 4.96 -12.95
CA ASP A 604 -7.88 5.71 -12.01
C ASP A 604 -6.37 5.51 -12.25
N ILE A 605 -5.99 4.52 -13.08
CA ILE A 605 -4.58 4.20 -13.33
C ILE A 605 -3.86 5.31 -14.10
N GLY A 606 -4.60 6.10 -14.88
CA GLY A 606 -4.08 7.27 -15.58
C GLY A 606 -3.69 8.44 -14.66
N ASN A 607 -4.05 8.37 -13.38
CA ASN A 607 -3.67 9.36 -12.38
C ASN A 607 -2.50 8.84 -11.55
N GLU A 608 -1.33 9.47 -11.66
CA GLU A 608 -0.11 9.09 -10.92
C GLU A 608 -0.27 9.11 -9.39
N GLY A 609 -1.18 9.93 -8.87
CA GLY A 609 -1.51 9.98 -7.44
C GLY A 609 -2.48 8.89 -6.98
N SER A 610 -3.00 8.05 -7.87
CA SER A 610 -3.98 7.03 -7.52
C SER A 610 -3.35 5.82 -6.82
N PRO A 611 -4.07 5.17 -5.90
CA PRO A 611 -3.59 3.96 -5.24
C PRO A 611 -3.28 2.84 -6.23
N ILE A 612 -4.05 2.69 -7.31
CA ILE A 612 -3.84 1.62 -8.29
C ILE A 612 -2.60 1.86 -9.14
N PHE A 613 -2.29 3.11 -9.49
CA PHE A 613 -1.05 3.43 -10.17
C PHE A 613 0.16 3.07 -9.31
N SER A 614 0.10 3.37 -8.01
CA SER A 614 1.15 2.98 -7.04
C SER A 614 1.34 1.47 -6.97
N VAL A 615 0.25 0.68 -6.98
CA VAL A 615 0.32 -0.80 -7.04
C VAL A 615 1.08 -1.25 -8.27
N TRP A 616 0.68 -0.74 -9.44
CA TRP A 616 1.23 -1.16 -10.71
C TRP A 616 2.70 -0.75 -10.87
N LYS A 617 3.02 0.48 -10.51
CA LYS A 617 4.39 0.99 -10.49
C LYS A 617 5.30 0.18 -9.56
N ASN A 618 4.84 -0.09 -8.33
CA ASN A 618 5.60 -0.88 -7.36
C ASN A 618 5.80 -2.32 -7.84
N PHE A 619 4.77 -2.94 -8.42
CA PHE A 619 4.89 -4.28 -9.01
C PHE A 619 5.93 -4.30 -10.13
N ALA A 620 5.86 -3.37 -11.09
CA ALA A 620 6.82 -3.27 -12.18
C ALA A 620 8.25 -3.03 -11.66
N ALA A 621 8.41 -2.15 -10.66
CA ALA A 621 9.68 -1.88 -10.00
C ALA A 621 10.21 -3.11 -9.25
N SER A 622 9.36 -3.87 -8.58
CA SER A 622 9.73 -5.12 -7.90
C SER A 622 10.24 -6.15 -8.89
N VAL A 623 9.54 -6.37 -10.01
CA VAL A 623 9.99 -7.27 -11.09
C VAL A 623 11.33 -6.82 -11.67
N ALA A 624 11.52 -5.52 -11.87
CA ALA A 624 12.76 -4.94 -12.38
C ALA A 624 13.93 -5.10 -11.39
N SER A 625 13.70 -4.84 -10.12
CA SER A 625 14.74 -4.90 -9.07
C SER A 625 15.37 -6.28 -8.93
N ALA A 626 14.62 -7.33 -9.25
CA ALA A 626 15.12 -8.70 -9.30
C ALA A 626 16.23 -8.91 -10.32
N GLY A 627 16.30 -8.08 -11.38
CA GLY A 627 17.22 -8.20 -12.51
C GLY A 627 18.37 -7.17 -12.53
N VAL A 628 18.50 -6.30 -11.54
CA VAL A 628 19.50 -5.20 -11.54
C VAL A 628 20.94 -5.68 -11.75
N LYS A 629 21.25 -6.93 -11.41
CA LYS A 629 22.59 -7.53 -11.60
C LYS A 629 22.73 -8.30 -12.90
N GLU A 630 21.72 -8.37 -13.74
CA GLU A 630 21.73 -9.15 -14.98
C GLU A 630 22.26 -8.27 -16.13
N VAL A 631 23.31 -8.73 -16.81
CA VAL A 631 23.90 -8.03 -17.97
C VAL A 631 23.04 -8.25 -19.24
N LYS A 632 22.27 -9.34 -19.29
CA LYS A 632 21.37 -9.71 -20.40
C LYS A 632 19.98 -10.01 -19.87
N VAL A 633 18.98 -9.77 -20.71
CA VAL A 633 17.60 -10.09 -20.36
C VAL A 633 17.47 -11.61 -20.09
N SER A 634 17.03 -11.95 -18.87
CA SER A 634 16.87 -13.34 -18.46
C SER A 634 15.56 -13.95 -18.98
N ASN A 635 15.47 -15.28 -18.96
CA ASN A 635 14.22 -15.96 -19.31
C ASN A 635 13.12 -15.68 -18.28
N ASP A 636 13.45 -15.54 -16.99
CA ASP A 636 12.50 -15.18 -15.94
C ASP A 636 11.86 -13.80 -16.20
N THR A 637 12.65 -12.84 -16.71
CA THR A 637 12.13 -11.53 -17.14
C THR A 637 11.18 -11.69 -18.33
N MET A 638 11.49 -12.56 -19.29
CA MET A 638 10.62 -12.78 -20.45
C MET A 638 9.33 -13.52 -20.09
N ILE A 639 9.35 -14.43 -19.11
CA ILE A 639 8.14 -15.06 -18.56
C ILE A 639 7.23 -14.00 -17.93
N ALA A 640 7.81 -13.09 -17.15
CA ALA A 640 7.08 -11.97 -16.58
C ALA A 640 6.51 -11.06 -17.69
N MET A 641 7.31 -10.74 -18.71
CA MET A 641 6.86 -9.95 -19.86
C MET A 641 5.71 -10.62 -20.61
N ALA A 642 5.77 -11.94 -20.82
CA ALA A 642 4.68 -12.68 -21.46
C ALA A 642 3.37 -12.55 -20.67
N SER A 643 3.44 -12.68 -19.35
CA SER A 643 2.27 -12.51 -18.47
C SER A 643 1.72 -11.08 -18.49
N ILE A 644 2.60 -10.07 -18.48
CA ILE A 644 2.24 -8.64 -18.58
C ILE A 644 1.57 -8.38 -19.93
N PHE A 645 2.12 -8.93 -21.03
CA PHE A 645 1.56 -8.77 -22.38
C PHE A 645 0.19 -9.45 -22.51
N ASN A 646 0.00 -10.62 -21.89
CA ASN A 646 -1.31 -11.27 -21.82
C ASN A 646 -2.36 -10.36 -21.16
N MET A 647 -2.00 -9.68 -20.07
CA MET A 647 -2.89 -8.71 -19.43
C MET A 647 -3.13 -7.47 -20.31
N PHE A 648 -2.07 -6.89 -20.93
CA PHE A 648 -2.23 -5.76 -21.85
C PHE A 648 -3.19 -6.10 -22.99
N TYR A 649 -3.00 -7.26 -23.59
CA TYR A 649 -3.83 -7.71 -24.71
C TYR A 649 -5.29 -7.93 -24.29
N LYS A 650 -5.55 -8.53 -23.14
CA LYS A 650 -6.89 -8.69 -22.60
C LYS A 650 -7.59 -7.35 -22.35
N ILE A 651 -6.89 -6.39 -21.73
CA ILE A 651 -7.42 -5.04 -21.50
C ILE A 651 -7.68 -4.34 -22.84
N TRP A 652 -6.76 -4.45 -23.79
CA TRP A 652 -6.90 -3.87 -25.12
C TRP A 652 -8.11 -4.44 -25.86
N LEU A 653 -8.28 -5.75 -25.89
CA LEU A 653 -9.43 -6.39 -26.54
C LEU A 653 -10.78 -5.99 -25.93
N LYS A 654 -10.84 -5.83 -24.60
CA LYS A 654 -12.05 -5.36 -23.92
C LYS A 654 -12.42 -3.94 -24.34
N GLY A 655 -11.44 -3.09 -24.55
CA GLY A 655 -11.61 -1.71 -25.00
C GLY A 655 -12.38 -0.81 -24.04
N PRO A 656 -12.64 0.46 -24.40
CA PRO A 656 -13.27 1.45 -23.52
C PRO A 656 -14.68 1.07 -23.11
N ASN A 657 -15.41 0.32 -23.91
CA ASN A 657 -16.80 -0.04 -23.64
C ASN A 657 -16.99 -0.97 -22.43
N HIS A 658 -15.98 -1.76 -22.09
CA HIS A 658 -16.03 -2.78 -21.03
C HIS A 658 -15.18 -2.43 -19.79
N VAL A 659 -14.23 -1.53 -19.95
CA VAL A 659 -13.25 -1.22 -18.89
C VAL A 659 -13.54 0.14 -18.23
N VAL A 660 -14.17 1.07 -18.98
CA VAL A 660 -14.52 2.39 -18.45
C VAL A 660 -15.94 2.36 -17.88
N THR A 661 -16.07 2.58 -16.57
CA THR A 661 -17.33 2.48 -15.82
C THR A 661 -18.16 3.77 -15.79
N THR A 662 -17.66 4.88 -16.32
CA THR A 662 -18.33 6.19 -16.32
C THR A 662 -19.35 6.28 -17.46
N GLU A 663 -20.45 7.01 -17.25
CA GLU A 663 -21.50 7.22 -18.26
C GLU A 663 -21.01 7.82 -19.58
N LYS A 664 -19.92 8.59 -19.54
CA LYS A 664 -19.16 8.99 -20.72
C LYS A 664 -18.05 7.97 -20.96
N ARG A 665 -18.30 7.03 -21.85
CA ARG A 665 -17.28 6.09 -22.39
C ARG A 665 -16.22 6.88 -23.15
N ASP A 666 -15.28 7.46 -22.42
CA ASP A 666 -14.35 8.44 -22.94
C ASP A 666 -13.09 7.73 -23.44
N SER A 667 -12.87 7.81 -24.74
CA SER A 667 -11.63 7.34 -25.38
C SER A 667 -10.39 7.95 -24.74
N ILE A 668 -10.48 9.21 -24.26
CA ILE A 668 -9.38 9.91 -23.60
C ILE A 668 -8.96 9.19 -22.32
N VAL A 669 -9.93 8.82 -21.48
CA VAL A 669 -9.64 8.12 -20.21
C VAL A 669 -8.98 6.77 -20.48
N PHE A 670 -9.47 6.04 -21.49
CA PHE A 670 -8.86 4.76 -21.86
C PHE A 670 -7.43 4.94 -22.37
N CYS A 671 -7.19 5.89 -23.29
CA CYS A 671 -5.85 6.17 -23.81
C CYS A 671 -4.89 6.55 -22.68
N THR A 672 -5.29 7.47 -21.80
CA THR A 672 -4.46 7.92 -20.67
C THR A 672 -4.14 6.77 -19.72
N ALA A 673 -5.12 5.94 -19.37
CA ALA A 673 -4.93 4.80 -18.47
C ALA A 673 -4.04 3.72 -19.11
N PHE A 674 -4.26 3.40 -20.39
CA PHE A 674 -3.44 2.41 -21.09
C PHE A 674 -2.01 2.90 -21.27
N THR A 675 -1.82 4.18 -21.59
CA THR A 675 -0.49 4.81 -21.63
C THR A 675 0.25 4.67 -20.31
N ALA A 676 -0.40 5.04 -19.20
CA ALA A 676 0.20 4.94 -17.86
C ALA A 676 0.54 3.49 -17.50
N LEU A 677 -0.33 2.54 -17.87
CA LEU A 677 -0.12 1.11 -17.66
C LEU A 677 1.16 0.61 -18.37
N VAL A 678 1.33 0.97 -19.65
CA VAL A 678 2.47 0.53 -20.47
C VAL A 678 3.75 1.25 -20.06
N ILE A 679 3.70 2.57 -19.90
CA ILE A 679 4.88 3.40 -19.55
C ILE A 679 5.46 3.01 -18.20
N ALA A 680 4.63 2.68 -17.20
CA ALA A 680 5.13 2.25 -15.89
C ALA A 680 6.04 1.00 -16.01
N VAL A 681 5.70 0.08 -16.91
CA VAL A 681 6.53 -1.13 -17.17
C VAL A 681 7.81 -0.75 -17.93
N ILE A 682 7.70 0.08 -18.97
CA ILE A 682 8.86 0.52 -19.74
C ILE A 682 9.86 1.28 -18.86
N THR A 683 9.35 2.18 -18.03
CA THR A 683 10.17 2.98 -17.10
C THR A 683 10.88 2.10 -16.06
N SER A 684 10.19 1.07 -15.57
CA SER A 684 10.74 0.19 -14.54
C SER A 684 11.71 -0.85 -15.09
N LEU A 685 11.36 -1.54 -16.17
CA LEU A 685 12.15 -2.62 -16.76
C LEU A 685 13.19 -2.12 -17.78
N GLY A 686 13.06 -0.88 -18.25
CA GLY A 686 13.85 -0.34 -19.36
C GLY A 686 13.38 -0.87 -20.71
N VAL A 687 14.03 -0.42 -21.77
CA VAL A 687 13.68 -0.74 -23.17
C VAL A 687 14.19 -2.09 -23.66
N LEU A 688 15.24 -2.65 -23.02
CA LEU A 688 15.89 -3.89 -23.48
C LEU A 688 14.96 -5.12 -23.48
N PRO A 689 14.14 -5.38 -22.44
CA PRO A 689 13.21 -6.51 -22.45
C PRO A 689 12.17 -6.45 -23.56
N PHE A 690 11.91 -5.26 -24.10
CA PHE A 690 10.96 -5.07 -25.20
C PHE A 690 11.57 -5.30 -26.59
N THR A 691 12.90 -5.27 -26.72
CA THR A 691 13.58 -5.24 -28.02
C THR A 691 14.55 -6.41 -28.26
N GLU A 692 15.15 -6.98 -27.20
CA GLU A 692 16.20 -8.00 -27.35
C GLU A 692 15.67 -9.41 -27.66
N LYS A 693 14.67 -9.86 -26.87
CA LYS A 693 14.17 -11.23 -26.97
C LYS A 693 12.74 -11.29 -27.49
N PRO A 694 12.43 -12.23 -28.37
CA PRO A 694 11.08 -12.37 -28.90
C PRO A 694 10.14 -13.08 -27.92
N LEU A 695 8.85 -12.77 -28.05
CA LEU A 695 7.72 -13.53 -27.53
C LEU A 695 7.00 -14.22 -28.69
N LEU A 696 6.40 -15.37 -28.41
CA LEU A 696 5.53 -16.10 -29.31
C LEU A 696 4.07 -15.83 -28.92
N ILE A 697 3.22 -15.47 -29.88
CA ILE A 697 1.78 -15.53 -29.72
C ILE A 697 1.29 -16.89 -30.24
N ASP A 698 0.59 -17.64 -29.39
CA ASP A 698 0.07 -18.97 -29.74
C ASP A 698 -1.29 -18.87 -30.46
N SER A 699 -1.85 -20.03 -30.83
CA SER A 699 -3.15 -20.12 -31.51
C SER A 699 -4.35 -19.69 -30.66
N GLU A 700 -4.16 -19.56 -29.34
CA GLU A 700 -5.15 -19.08 -28.38
C GLU A 700 -4.94 -17.59 -28.00
N ASP A 701 -4.14 -16.89 -28.79
CA ASP A 701 -3.77 -15.49 -28.56
C ASP A 701 -3.05 -15.23 -27.22
N ASN A 702 -2.35 -16.25 -26.64
CA ASN A 702 -1.54 -16.08 -25.44
C ASN A 702 -0.07 -15.86 -25.78
N PHE A 703 0.57 -14.93 -25.06
CA PHE A 703 2.00 -14.69 -25.17
C PHE A 703 2.77 -15.67 -24.32
N THR A 704 3.77 -16.30 -24.94
CA THR A 704 4.66 -17.28 -24.32
C THR A 704 6.11 -17.00 -24.69
N ILE A 705 7.04 -17.57 -23.91
CA ILE A 705 8.47 -17.47 -24.23
C ILE A 705 8.85 -18.46 -25.34
N VAL A 706 9.83 -18.07 -26.13
CA VAL A 706 10.45 -18.97 -27.12
C VAL A 706 11.58 -19.72 -26.43
N SER A 707 11.43 -21.04 -26.24
CA SER A 707 12.35 -21.85 -25.42
C SER A 707 13.76 -21.93 -26.01
N THR A 708 13.90 -21.89 -27.34
CA THR A 708 15.18 -21.91 -28.07
C THR A 708 15.03 -21.14 -29.37
N PRO A 709 15.28 -19.81 -29.39
CA PRO A 709 15.22 -19.05 -30.61
C PRO A 709 16.42 -19.44 -31.50
N SER A 710 16.24 -20.43 -32.40
CA SER A 710 17.13 -20.62 -33.53
C SER A 710 16.84 -19.53 -34.58
N HIS A 711 17.84 -19.10 -35.32
CA HIS A 711 17.69 -18.12 -36.39
C HIS A 711 16.63 -18.57 -37.42
N HIS A 712 16.39 -19.87 -37.52
CA HIS A 712 15.38 -20.51 -38.36
C HIS A 712 13.97 -20.34 -37.80
N THR A 713 13.80 -20.47 -36.48
CA THR A 713 12.52 -20.30 -35.76
C THR A 713 11.98 -18.87 -35.87
N LEU A 714 12.86 -17.87 -35.84
CA LEU A 714 12.48 -16.47 -36.01
C LEU A 714 11.97 -16.12 -37.41
N LYS A 715 12.41 -16.87 -38.42
CA LYS A 715 12.02 -16.65 -39.83
C LYS A 715 10.82 -17.47 -40.30
N THR A 716 10.55 -18.59 -39.66
CA THR A 716 9.55 -19.57 -40.13
C THR A 716 8.26 -19.59 -39.34
N ILE A 717 8.27 -19.17 -38.09
CA ILE A 717 7.05 -19.15 -37.26
C ILE A 717 6.49 -17.71 -37.27
N GLY A 718 5.44 -17.50 -38.04
CA GLY A 718 4.67 -16.25 -37.98
C GLY A 718 4.12 -16.07 -36.57
N GLY A 719 4.40 -14.95 -35.89
CA GLY A 719 3.97 -14.71 -34.53
C GLY A 719 5.10 -14.58 -33.50
N VAL A 720 6.35 -14.88 -33.90
CA VAL A 720 7.54 -14.67 -33.08
C VAL A 720 8.10 -13.28 -33.35
N LYS A 721 7.95 -12.37 -32.40
CA LYS A 721 8.41 -10.98 -32.51
C LYS A 721 8.89 -10.46 -31.14
N PRO A 722 9.80 -9.46 -31.10
CA PRO A 722 10.04 -8.72 -29.84
C PRO A 722 8.76 -8.10 -29.29
N PRO A 723 8.64 -7.97 -27.96
CA PRO A 723 7.44 -7.41 -27.32
C PRO A 723 6.98 -6.07 -27.89
N LEU A 724 7.90 -5.17 -28.21
CA LEU A 724 7.58 -3.87 -28.83
C LEU A 724 6.77 -4.02 -30.11
N TYR A 725 7.14 -4.97 -31.00
CA TYR A 725 6.42 -5.15 -32.26
C TYR A 725 5.04 -5.80 -32.06
N HIS A 726 4.88 -6.61 -31.01
CA HIS A 726 3.56 -7.08 -30.59
C HIS A 726 2.69 -5.91 -30.10
N LEU A 727 3.25 -5.06 -29.25
CA LEU A 727 2.57 -3.86 -28.76
C LEU A 727 2.16 -2.94 -29.93
N PHE A 728 3.06 -2.73 -30.88
CA PHE A 728 2.77 -1.94 -32.06
C PHE A 728 1.66 -2.58 -32.92
N SER A 729 1.62 -3.91 -33.00
CA SER A 729 0.56 -4.65 -33.68
C SER A 729 -0.82 -4.51 -32.98
N PHE A 730 -0.85 -4.35 -31.64
CA PHE A 730 -2.08 -4.04 -30.92
C PHE A 730 -2.58 -2.64 -31.28
N LEU A 731 -1.67 -1.66 -31.23
CA LEU A 731 -1.99 -0.28 -31.56
C LEU A 731 -2.46 -0.11 -33.01
N ALA A 732 -2.05 -1.01 -33.91
CA ALA A 732 -2.54 -1.01 -35.29
C ALA A 732 -4.00 -1.49 -35.43
N ARG A 733 -4.55 -2.12 -34.40
CA ARG A 733 -5.91 -2.69 -34.37
C ARG A 733 -6.66 -2.17 -33.14
N PRO A 734 -7.19 -0.95 -33.20
CA PRO A 734 -7.91 -0.34 -32.10
C PRO A 734 -9.15 -1.16 -31.74
N PRO A 735 -9.47 -1.32 -30.44
CA PRO A 735 -10.64 -2.04 -30.03
C PRO A 735 -11.92 -1.28 -30.37
N PRO A 736 -13.08 -1.99 -30.46
CA PRO A 736 -14.36 -1.36 -30.74
C PRO A 736 -14.68 -0.24 -29.74
N GLY A 737 -15.05 0.92 -30.26
CA GLY A 737 -15.41 2.09 -29.46
C GLY A 737 -14.25 3.04 -29.12
N LEU A 738 -13.02 2.69 -29.47
CA LEU A 738 -11.88 3.59 -29.34
C LEU A 738 -11.79 4.49 -30.57
N LYS A 739 -11.74 5.80 -30.35
CA LYS A 739 -11.58 6.78 -31.43
C LYS A 739 -10.11 6.98 -31.74
N CYS A 740 -9.79 6.89 -33.04
CA CYS A 740 -8.45 7.23 -33.54
C CYS A 740 -8.41 8.75 -33.81
N ASP A 741 -8.17 9.51 -32.76
CA ASP A 741 -8.07 10.96 -32.78
C ASP A 741 -6.69 11.44 -32.26
N GLU A 742 -6.55 12.71 -31.98
CA GLU A 742 -5.32 13.31 -31.47
C GLU A 742 -4.87 12.69 -30.13
N ASN A 743 -5.82 12.25 -29.27
CA ASN A 743 -5.48 11.58 -28.02
C ASN A 743 -4.88 10.20 -28.25
N TYR A 744 -5.36 9.51 -29.30
CA TYR A 744 -4.78 8.25 -29.73
C TYR A 744 -3.36 8.45 -30.26
N LEU A 745 -3.13 9.49 -31.09
CA LEU A 745 -1.80 9.86 -31.57
C LEU A 745 -0.85 10.15 -30.39
N ARG A 746 -1.32 10.92 -29.41
CA ARG A 746 -0.55 11.20 -28.20
C ARG A 746 -0.18 9.93 -27.45
N MET A 747 -1.14 9.03 -27.22
CA MET A 747 -0.89 7.74 -26.58
C MET A 747 0.21 6.96 -27.30
N VAL A 748 0.13 6.86 -28.63
CA VAL A 748 1.13 6.15 -29.45
C VAL A 748 2.50 6.81 -29.31
N LYS A 749 2.58 8.13 -29.40
CA LYS A 749 3.83 8.87 -29.21
C LYS A 749 4.43 8.67 -27.84
N ASP A 750 3.63 8.81 -26.79
CA ASP A 750 4.09 8.65 -25.41
C ASP A 750 4.64 7.23 -25.16
N ILE A 751 3.98 6.20 -25.69
CA ILE A 751 4.44 4.80 -25.58
C ILE A 751 5.75 4.56 -26.34
N LEU A 752 5.91 5.14 -27.52
CA LEU A 752 7.10 4.93 -28.36
C LEU A 752 8.27 5.84 -27.96
N TYR A 753 8.01 6.97 -27.31
CA TYR A 753 9.02 7.95 -26.95
C TYR A 753 10.24 7.39 -26.19
N PRO A 754 10.12 6.51 -25.17
CA PRO A 754 11.28 5.94 -24.49
C PRO A 754 12.20 5.14 -25.40
N PHE A 755 11.65 4.48 -26.41
CA PHE A 755 12.43 3.70 -27.39
C PHE A 755 13.12 4.62 -28.41
N PHE A 756 12.49 5.71 -28.78
CA PHE A 756 13.07 6.75 -29.60
C PHE A 756 14.21 7.47 -28.85
N GLU A 757 13.95 7.90 -27.62
CA GLU A 757 14.91 8.66 -26.82
C GLU A 757 16.22 7.91 -26.58
N THR A 758 16.16 6.60 -26.35
CA THR A 758 17.36 5.76 -26.21
C THR A 758 18.19 5.65 -27.47
N ARG A 759 17.64 5.97 -28.64
CA ARG A 759 18.26 5.90 -29.96
C ARG A 759 18.42 7.24 -30.65
N ARG A 760 17.96 8.32 -30.06
CA ARG A 760 17.83 9.66 -30.64
C ARG A 760 19.13 10.20 -31.25
N SER A 761 20.28 9.85 -30.65
CA SER A 761 21.61 10.24 -31.15
C SER A 761 22.30 9.17 -31.99
N GLN A 762 21.64 8.06 -32.31
CA GLN A 762 22.24 6.91 -32.99
C GLN A 762 21.67 6.75 -34.41
N ARG A 763 22.51 6.36 -35.37
CA ARG A 763 22.08 6.04 -36.74
C ARG A 763 21.03 4.90 -36.81
N SER A 764 21.08 3.99 -35.85
CA SER A 764 20.10 2.91 -35.66
C SER A 764 18.67 3.41 -35.36
N CYS A 765 18.50 4.72 -35.05
CA CYS A 765 17.18 5.31 -34.86
C CYS A 765 16.31 5.21 -36.12
N THR A 766 16.85 5.58 -37.26
CA THR A 766 16.12 5.54 -38.56
C THR A 766 15.83 4.10 -39.00
N GLU A 767 16.72 3.15 -38.72
CA GLU A 767 16.51 1.74 -38.97
C GLU A 767 15.34 1.22 -38.13
N PHE A 768 15.36 1.51 -36.84
CA PHE A 768 14.29 1.18 -35.92
C PHE A 768 12.91 1.74 -36.35
N LEU A 769 12.84 3.02 -36.73
CA LEU A 769 11.60 3.64 -37.22
C LEU A 769 11.12 3.02 -38.52
N SER A 770 12.05 2.78 -39.46
CA SER A 770 11.75 2.11 -40.73
C SER A 770 11.24 0.68 -40.56
N ASP A 771 11.82 -0.06 -39.61
CA ASP A 771 11.38 -1.43 -39.32
C ASP A 771 9.97 -1.44 -38.71
N LEU A 772 9.64 -0.50 -37.80
CA LEU A 772 8.29 -0.36 -37.30
C LEU A 772 7.26 -0.06 -38.40
N CYS A 773 7.62 0.72 -39.42
CA CYS A 773 6.73 0.98 -40.56
C CYS A 773 6.29 -0.31 -41.28
N GLN A 774 7.11 -1.36 -41.32
CA GLN A 774 6.77 -2.63 -41.97
C GLN A 774 5.64 -3.39 -41.25
N TYR A 775 5.39 -3.09 -39.98
CA TYR A 775 4.35 -3.71 -39.18
C TYR A 775 3.02 -2.96 -39.21
N ILE A 776 2.95 -1.83 -39.88
CA ILE A 776 1.70 -1.12 -40.13
C ILE A 776 0.88 -1.90 -41.16
N PRO A 777 -0.35 -2.31 -40.88
CA PRO A 777 -1.17 -3.04 -41.83
C PRO A 777 -1.47 -2.17 -43.05
N LEU A 778 -1.03 -2.58 -44.20
CA LEU A 778 -1.38 -1.96 -45.48
C LEU A 778 -2.65 -2.66 -46.02
N SER A 779 -3.82 -2.27 -45.56
CA SER A 779 -5.08 -2.74 -46.10
C SER A 779 -5.57 -1.80 -47.21
N ALA A 780 -6.37 -2.33 -48.15
CA ALA A 780 -6.91 -1.58 -49.29
C ALA A 780 -7.73 -0.32 -48.96
N SER A 781 -8.13 -0.19 -47.68
CA SER A 781 -8.65 1.06 -47.08
C SER A 781 -7.80 1.39 -45.88
N SER A 782 -7.05 2.49 -45.95
CA SER A 782 -6.19 2.96 -44.84
C SER A 782 -7.01 3.09 -43.57
N SER A 783 -6.72 2.25 -42.58
CA SER A 783 -7.40 2.39 -41.28
C SER A 783 -6.90 3.67 -40.60
N PRO A 784 -7.77 4.42 -39.91
CA PRO A 784 -7.35 5.61 -39.16
C PRO A 784 -6.20 5.35 -38.19
N ALA A 785 -6.13 4.16 -37.59
CA ALA A 785 -5.04 3.76 -36.72
C ALA A 785 -3.70 3.64 -37.46
N SER A 786 -3.69 3.06 -38.67
CA SER A 786 -2.48 2.96 -39.48
C SER A 786 -1.91 4.35 -39.83
N ILE A 787 -2.79 5.30 -40.11
CA ILE A 787 -2.39 6.71 -40.36
C ILE A 787 -1.70 7.28 -39.13
N ILE A 788 -2.32 7.15 -37.95
CA ILE A 788 -1.81 7.68 -36.67
C ILE A 788 -0.46 7.05 -36.28
N LEU A 789 -0.33 5.72 -36.46
CA LEU A 789 0.92 5.05 -36.19
C LEU A 789 2.04 5.58 -37.07
N TRP A 790 1.75 5.73 -38.36
CA TRP A 790 2.72 6.28 -39.30
C TRP A 790 3.06 7.75 -38.98
N GLN A 791 2.08 8.58 -38.61
CA GLN A 791 2.29 9.98 -38.21
C GLN A 791 3.26 10.07 -37.00
N ALA A 792 3.09 9.22 -36.00
CA ALA A 792 4.00 9.19 -34.86
C ALA A 792 5.43 8.85 -35.25
N LEU A 793 5.63 7.85 -36.13
CA LEU A 793 6.96 7.48 -36.63
C LEU A 793 7.60 8.56 -37.50
N ALA A 794 6.81 9.22 -38.34
CA ALA A 794 7.26 10.31 -39.18
C ALA A 794 7.70 11.54 -38.36
N ASP A 795 6.95 11.87 -37.32
CA ASP A 795 7.34 12.94 -36.40
C ASP A 795 8.68 12.64 -35.69
N PHE A 796 8.87 11.41 -35.19
CA PHE A 796 10.15 11.03 -34.59
C PHE A 796 11.29 11.06 -35.61
N ALA A 797 11.05 10.63 -36.85
CA ALA A 797 12.03 10.72 -37.91
C ALA A 797 12.38 12.18 -38.23
N THR A 798 11.38 13.06 -38.25
CA THR A 798 11.57 14.50 -38.45
C THR A 798 12.41 15.13 -37.35
N VAL A 799 12.13 14.79 -36.07
CA VAL A 799 12.92 15.25 -34.93
C VAL A 799 14.37 14.77 -35.07
N TYR A 800 14.57 13.49 -35.42
CA TYR A 800 15.89 12.91 -35.58
C TYR A 800 16.70 13.68 -36.65
N ILE A 801 16.10 13.93 -37.82
CA ILE A 801 16.76 14.62 -38.95
C ILE A 801 17.12 16.05 -38.59
N ARG A 802 16.26 16.78 -37.88
CA ARG A 802 16.51 18.17 -37.47
C ARG A 802 17.56 18.34 -36.39
N GLU A 803 17.74 17.35 -35.53
CA GLU A 803 18.66 17.45 -34.41
C GLU A 803 20.05 16.84 -34.67
N ASN A 804 20.16 15.94 -35.63
CA ASN A 804 21.41 15.27 -35.92
C ASN A 804 22.07 15.89 -37.14
N GLU A 805 23.25 16.48 -36.94
CA GLU A 805 24.09 17.06 -37.99
C GLU A 805 24.85 15.99 -38.81
N GLU A 806 24.61 14.71 -38.59
CA GLU A 806 25.27 13.65 -39.31
C GLU A 806 24.81 13.58 -40.78
N SER A 807 25.76 13.27 -41.69
CA SER A 807 25.44 13.12 -43.12
C SER A 807 24.36 12.06 -43.35
N ILE A 808 23.26 12.49 -43.94
CA ILE A 808 22.15 11.64 -44.36
C ILE A 808 22.55 10.82 -45.60
N VAL A 809 23.32 11.42 -46.49
CA VAL A 809 23.54 10.90 -47.85
C VAL A 809 24.68 9.90 -47.92
N THR A 810 25.80 10.14 -47.26
CA THR A 810 26.99 9.27 -47.37
C THR A 810 27.65 9.02 -46.02
N SER A 811 28.02 7.76 -45.78
CA SER A 811 28.82 7.41 -44.60
C SER A 811 30.31 7.73 -44.76
N SER A 812 30.78 8.18 -45.96
CA SER A 812 32.21 8.29 -46.21
C SER A 812 32.60 9.37 -47.24
N GLY A 813 31.72 10.23 -47.71
CA GLY A 813 32.05 11.30 -48.62
C GLY A 813 32.53 10.89 -50.03
N SER A 814 32.49 9.63 -50.42
CA SER A 814 32.89 9.12 -51.74
C SER A 814 31.72 8.94 -52.66
N TYR A 815 31.84 9.41 -53.88
CA TYR A 815 30.81 9.47 -54.94
C TYR A 815 30.29 8.11 -55.42
N ASP A 816 31.04 7.05 -55.25
CA ASP A 816 30.72 5.73 -55.81
C ASP A 816 30.07 4.77 -54.85
N GLN A 817 29.73 5.22 -53.66
CA GLN A 817 29.10 4.36 -52.64
C GLN A 817 27.56 4.46 -52.70
N PRO A 818 26.86 3.36 -52.35
CA PRO A 818 25.41 3.38 -52.30
C PRO A 818 24.92 4.37 -51.26
N PRO A 819 23.70 4.92 -51.40
CA PRO A 819 23.13 5.87 -50.46
C PRO A 819 23.21 5.39 -49.03
N GLY A 820 23.52 6.29 -48.10
CA GLY A 820 23.69 6.00 -46.67
C GLY A 820 22.47 5.29 -46.05
N VAL A 821 22.68 4.59 -44.98
CA VAL A 821 21.63 3.82 -44.28
C VAL A 821 20.49 4.75 -43.85
N VAL A 822 20.80 5.93 -43.33
CA VAL A 822 19.80 6.92 -42.90
C VAL A 822 18.91 7.32 -44.07
N TYR A 823 19.49 7.67 -45.22
CA TYR A 823 18.75 8.01 -46.43
C TYR A 823 17.79 6.90 -46.84
N ARG A 824 18.28 5.65 -46.95
CA ARG A 824 17.45 4.49 -47.33
C ARG A 824 16.29 4.26 -46.39
N ASN A 825 16.49 4.40 -45.08
CA ASN A 825 15.46 4.20 -44.07
C ASN A 825 14.40 5.30 -44.10
N VAL A 826 14.81 6.54 -44.23
CA VAL A 826 13.88 7.66 -44.35
C VAL A 826 13.06 7.58 -45.64
N VAL A 827 13.67 7.17 -46.78
CA VAL A 827 12.94 6.93 -48.04
C VAL A 827 11.88 5.84 -47.81
N LYS A 828 12.19 4.75 -47.09
CA LYS A 828 11.18 3.69 -46.81
C LYS A 828 10.05 4.25 -45.95
N ILE A 829 10.32 5.08 -44.95
CA ILE A 829 9.29 5.73 -44.13
C ILE A 829 8.38 6.61 -45.00
N LEU A 830 8.94 7.42 -45.87
CA LEU A 830 8.17 8.26 -46.78
C LEU A 830 7.34 7.43 -47.78
N GLN A 831 7.93 6.34 -48.33
CA GLN A 831 7.22 5.41 -49.24
C GLN A 831 6.05 4.72 -48.54
N SER A 832 6.23 4.27 -47.28
CA SER A 832 5.13 3.68 -46.51
C SER A 832 4.02 4.70 -46.25
N GLY A 833 4.34 5.97 -46.03
CA GLY A 833 3.36 7.07 -45.92
C GLY A 833 2.48 7.24 -47.12
N VAL A 834 3.08 7.18 -48.34
CA VAL A 834 2.32 7.20 -49.59
C VAL A 834 1.38 6.02 -49.69
N SER A 835 1.84 4.84 -49.30
CA SER A 835 1.02 3.61 -49.33
C SER A 835 -0.14 3.63 -48.32
N ILE A 836 0.04 4.27 -47.18
CA ILE A 836 -0.99 4.39 -46.12
C ILE A 836 -2.02 5.47 -46.44
N SER A 837 -1.61 6.58 -46.99
CA SER A 837 -2.49 7.70 -47.38
C SER A 837 -2.26 8.10 -48.84
N PRO A 838 -2.69 7.30 -49.81
CA PRO A 838 -2.43 7.54 -51.23
C PRO A 838 -3.16 8.79 -51.78
N ASN A 839 -4.30 9.15 -51.17
CA ASN A 839 -5.18 10.21 -51.71
C ASN A 839 -4.72 11.62 -51.34
N LYS A 840 -4.00 11.79 -50.22
CA LYS A 840 -3.54 13.12 -49.76
C LYS A 840 -2.27 12.98 -48.92
N PRO A 841 -1.23 13.83 -49.17
CA PRO A 841 -0.08 13.89 -48.28
C PRO A 841 -0.50 14.34 -46.86
N LEU A 842 -0.03 13.63 -45.85
CA LEU A 842 -0.22 14.01 -44.46
C LEU A 842 0.74 15.18 -44.14
N ASN A 843 0.41 16.00 -43.14
CA ASN A 843 1.27 17.11 -42.72
C ASN A 843 2.65 16.60 -42.26
N GLU A 844 2.67 15.51 -41.51
CA GLU A 844 3.90 14.88 -41.01
C GLU A 844 4.75 14.32 -42.18
N TRP A 845 4.11 13.88 -43.26
CA TRP A 845 4.82 13.48 -44.48
C TRP A 845 5.53 14.68 -45.11
N THR A 846 4.82 15.77 -45.19
CA THR A 846 5.36 17.02 -45.72
C THR A 846 6.51 17.53 -44.86
N ASP A 847 6.34 17.53 -43.53
CA ASP A 847 7.37 18.00 -42.59
C ASP A 847 8.63 17.11 -42.61
N LEU A 848 8.49 15.80 -42.70
CA LEU A 848 9.61 14.88 -42.84
C LEU A 848 10.32 15.07 -44.18
N PHE A 849 9.54 15.14 -45.29
CA PHE A 849 10.07 15.38 -46.63
C PHE A 849 10.86 16.68 -46.68
N MET A 850 10.32 17.76 -46.10
CA MET A 850 10.99 19.08 -46.07
C MET A 850 12.25 19.06 -45.21
N ALA A 851 12.23 18.39 -44.05
CA ALA A 851 13.39 18.29 -43.20
C ALA A 851 14.53 17.51 -43.89
N VAL A 852 14.22 16.42 -44.56
CA VAL A 852 15.21 15.62 -45.33
C VAL A 852 15.73 16.39 -46.51
N SER A 853 14.86 17.05 -47.25
CA SER A 853 15.26 17.86 -48.41
C SER A 853 16.17 19.02 -48.01
N ALA A 854 15.87 19.70 -46.91
CA ALA A 854 16.72 20.76 -46.37
C ALA A 854 18.11 20.23 -45.97
N GLN A 855 18.17 19.09 -45.28
CA GLN A 855 19.44 18.48 -44.84
C GLN A 855 20.28 18.02 -46.05
N ILE A 856 19.67 17.36 -47.06
CA ILE A 856 20.35 17.00 -48.30
C ILE A 856 20.93 18.24 -49.01
N THR A 857 20.18 19.33 -49.02
CA THR A 857 20.65 20.60 -49.62
C THR A 857 21.83 21.18 -48.86
N LEU A 858 21.85 21.12 -47.54
CA LEU A 858 22.96 21.54 -46.69
C LEU A 858 24.22 20.70 -46.91
N GLU A 859 24.06 19.37 -47.03
CA GLU A 859 25.17 18.43 -47.24
C GLU A 859 25.76 18.48 -48.64
N ALA A 860 24.99 18.96 -49.63
CA ALA A 860 25.41 19.09 -51.02
C ALA A 860 26.28 20.32 -51.21
N GLY A 861 27.41 20.46 -50.49
CA GLY A 861 28.38 21.55 -50.63
C GLY A 861 28.81 21.80 -52.10
N GLU A 862 29.51 22.92 -52.35
CA GLU A 862 29.95 23.28 -53.70
C GLU A 862 30.73 22.10 -54.34
N GLY A 863 30.16 21.52 -55.39
CA GLY A 863 30.74 20.44 -56.18
C GLY A 863 30.23 19.01 -55.92
N SER A 864 29.33 18.80 -54.99
CA SER A 864 28.78 17.45 -54.76
C SER A 864 27.44 17.29 -55.51
N ARG A 865 27.29 16.15 -56.24
CA ARG A 865 26.04 15.79 -56.90
C ARG A 865 25.01 15.43 -55.85
N SER A 866 23.95 16.20 -55.74
CA SER A 866 22.89 15.90 -54.76
C SER A 866 22.19 14.59 -55.13
N ILE A 867 22.18 13.61 -54.22
CA ILE A 867 21.30 12.45 -54.36
C ILE A 867 19.86 12.97 -54.18
N SER A 868 19.06 12.78 -55.19
CA SER A 868 17.66 13.22 -55.16
C SER A 868 16.82 12.24 -54.37
N ILE A 869 16.10 12.72 -53.36
CA ILE A 869 15.05 11.95 -52.66
C ILE A 869 13.81 11.78 -53.55
N ILE A 870 13.71 12.57 -54.62
CA ILE A 870 12.55 12.60 -55.50
C ILE A 870 12.43 11.30 -56.32
N GLU A 871 13.54 10.81 -56.89
CA GLU A 871 13.53 9.67 -57.78
C GLU A 871 12.93 8.40 -57.11
N PRO A 872 13.38 7.96 -55.92
CA PRO A 872 12.80 6.79 -55.29
C PRO A 872 11.33 6.98 -54.89
N LEU A 873 10.90 8.18 -54.52
CA LEU A 873 9.50 8.49 -54.24
C LEU A 873 8.66 8.53 -55.50
N ALA A 874 9.15 9.16 -56.55
CA ALA A 874 8.48 9.18 -57.86
C ALA A 874 8.27 7.79 -58.43
N ARG A 875 9.24 6.90 -58.26
CA ARG A 875 9.09 5.49 -58.68
C ARG A 875 7.95 4.77 -57.97
N VAL A 876 7.76 4.96 -56.68
CA VAL A 876 6.65 4.36 -55.94
C VAL A 876 5.31 4.90 -56.40
N LEU A 877 5.25 6.21 -56.67
CA LEU A 877 4.07 6.88 -57.21
C LEU A 877 3.69 6.42 -58.64
N GLN A 878 4.66 5.82 -59.39
CA GLN A 878 4.45 5.31 -60.75
C GLN A 878 4.10 3.83 -60.83
N GLN A 879 4.33 3.03 -59.75
CA GLN A 879 4.24 1.55 -59.78
C GLN A 879 2.81 1.00 -59.84
N GLU A 880 1.79 1.80 -59.53
CA GLU A 880 0.38 1.39 -59.60
C GLU A 880 -0.40 2.31 -60.53
N PRO A 881 -0.45 2.04 -61.87
CA PRO A 881 -1.14 2.90 -62.84
C PRO A 881 -2.66 2.99 -62.63
N GLU A 882 -3.28 2.03 -61.87
CA GLU A 882 -4.72 2.05 -61.60
C GLU A 882 -5.09 2.84 -60.35
N LYS A 883 -4.18 3.00 -59.40
CA LYS A 883 -4.36 3.85 -58.21
C LYS A 883 -3.49 5.08 -58.35
N ILE A 884 -4.11 6.12 -58.90
CA ILE A 884 -3.38 7.39 -59.07
C ILE A 884 -3.17 7.99 -57.68
N PRO A 885 -1.92 8.03 -57.15
CA PRO A 885 -1.63 8.77 -55.95
C PRO A 885 -1.97 10.23 -56.12
N SER A 886 -2.41 10.88 -55.08
CA SER A 886 -2.79 12.28 -55.09
C SER A 886 -1.72 13.11 -55.76
N LEU A 887 -2.15 13.91 -56.70
CA LEU A 887 -1.32 14.89 -57.36
C LEU A 887 -0.61 15.83 -56.39
N GLY A 888 -1.11 15.95 -55.15
CA GLY A 888 -0.49 16.69 -54.06
C GLY A 888 0.92 16.20 -53.70
N TYR A 889 1.19 14.87 -53.73
CA TYR A 889 2.55 14.37 -53.51
C TYR A 889 3.51 14.82 -54.58
N PHE A 890 3.12 14.70 -55.87
CA PHE A 890 3.94 15.18 -56.99
C PHE A 890 4.17 16.68 -56.95
N SER A 891 3.14 17.41 -56.62
CA SER A 891 3.21 18.86 -56.47
C SER A 891 4.23 19.27 -55.41
N LEU A 892 4.21 18.62 -54.22
CA LEU A 892 5.19 18.86 -53.17
C LEU A 892 6.61 18.47 -53.61
N LEU A 893 6.78 17.32 -54.27
CA LEU A 893 8.08 16.88 -54.78
C LEU A 893 8.66 17.86 -55.75
N VAL A 894 7.88 18.30 -56.72
CA VAL A 894 8.33 19.23 -57.78
C VAL A 894 8.58 20.62 -57.19
N SER A 895 7.67 21.16 -56.40
CA SER A 895 7.77 22.54 -55.93
C SER A 895 8.89 22.76 -54.91
N ASN A 896 9.24 21.76 -54.13
CA ASN A 896 10.25 21.93 -53.08
C ASN A 896 11.65 21.47 -53.46
N ALA A 897 11.77 20.48 -54.34
CA ALA A 897 13.07 19.98 -54.74
C ALA A 897 13.72 20.74 -55.91
N VAL A 898 12.92 21.32 -56.80
CA VAL A 898 13.43 22.01 -57.96
C VAL A 898 13.47 23.54 -57.76
N PHE A 899 12.51 24.01 -56.99
CA PHE A 899 12.31 25.46 -56.85
C PHE A 899 12.15 25.81 -55.38
N PRO A 900 13.31 26.03 -54.67
CA PRO A 900 13.28 26.53 -53.32
C PRO A 900 12.46 27.82 -53.20
N ARG A 901 11.72 27.98 -52.11
CA ARG A 901 10.83 29.13 -51.89
C ARG A 901 11.59 30.44 -51.66
N ASP A 902 12.83 30.37 -51.29
CA ASP A 902 13.67 31.54 -51.03
C ASP A 902 14.59 31.89 -52.23
N GLN A 903 14.80 33.19 -52.42
CA GLN A 903 15.56 33.70 -53.54
C GLN A 903 17.04 33.26 -53.53
N GLN A 904 17.60 33.04 -52.34
CA GLN A 904 18.99 32.69 -52.13
C GLN A 904 19.27 31.24 -52.52
N SER A 905 18.34 30.37 -52.20
CA SER A 905 18.37 28.96 -52.61
C SER A 905 18.10 28.82 -54.11
N LEU A 906 17.22 29.63 -54.65
CA LEU A 906 16.99 29.74 -56.10
C LEU A 906 18.27 30.13 -56.87
N ASP A 907 19.00 31.14 -56.41
CA ASP A 907 20.25 31.53 -56.96
C ASP A 907 21.37 30.50 -56.83
N THR A 908 21.34 29.73 -55.76
CA THR A 908 22.27 28.59 -55.56
C THR A 908 21.98 27.47 -56.54
N VAL A 909 20.70 27.12 -56.73
CA VAL A 909 20.27 26.12 -57.70
C VAL A 909 20.59 26.61 -59.14
N ARG A 910 20.31 27.86 -59.43
CA ARG A 910 20.67 28.48 -60.71
C ARG A 910 22.16 28.37 -60.96
N ARG A 911 23.04 28.80 -60.05
CA ARG A 911 24.50 28.73 -60.21
C ARG A 911 24.97 27.27 -60.39
N ARG A 912 24.43 26.32 -59.74
CA ARG A 912 24.75 24.88 -59.90
C ARG A 912 24.31 24.36 -61.25
N LEU A 913 23.15 24.72 -61.69
CA LEU A 913 22.62 24.38 -63.00
C LEU A 913 23.44 24.89 -64.12
N TRP A 914 23.86 26.16 -64.04
CA TRP A 914 24.68 26.83 -65.11
C TRP A 914 26.13 26.35 -65.11
N GLY A 915 26.65 26.01 -63.92
CA GLY A 915 27.98 25.42 -63.80
C GLY A 915 28.10 24.02 -64.42
N THR A 916 27.04 23.20 -64.30
CA THR A 916 27.03 21.90 -64.97
C THR A 916 26.76 21.91 -66.45
N ALA A 917 26.06 22.91 -66.95
CA ALA A 917 25.83 23.10 -68.41
C ALA A 917 27.06 23.53 -69.21
N ALA A 918 28.09 24.05 -68.51
CA ALA A 918 29.35 24.47 -69.12
C ALA A 918 30.37 23.35 -69.32
N VAL A 919 30.15 22.18 -68.74
CA VAL A 919 31.01 20.99 -68.91
C VAL A 919 30.38 20.11 -69.98
N GLY A 920 30.98 20.05 -71.13
CA GLY A 920 30.51 19.30 -72.36
C GLY A 920 30.21 17.80 -72.04
N PRO A 921 29.57 17.07 -72.95
CA PRO A 921 29.02 15.77 -72.75
C PRO A 921 30.11 14.74 -72.65
N THR A 922 30.59 14.44 -71.45
CA THR A 922 31.39 13.30 -71.23
C THR A 922 30.70 12.35 -70.19
N THR A 923 30.22 11.24 -70.78
CA THR A 923 30.08 9.96 -70.09
C THR A 923 29.16 9.83 -68.92
N THR A 924 28.04 9.08 -69.12
CA THR A 924 27.29 8.25 -68.15
C THR A 924 27.13 8.79 -66.72
N SER A 925 27.06 10.05 -66.53
CA SER A 925 26.84 10.62 -65.25
C SER A 925 25.33 10.86 -65.06
N PHE A 926 24.81 10.38 -63.96
CA PHE A 926 23.50 10.67 -63.41
C PHE A 926 23.25 12.21 -63.50
N ASP A 927 22.44 12.60 -64.45
CA ASP A 927 21.97 13.97 -64.55
C ASP A 927 20.69 14.08 -63.69
N PRO A 928 20.72 14.65 -62.52
CA PRO A 928 19.54 14.80 -61.66
C PRO A 928 18.44 15.58 -62.37
N PHE A 929 18.77 16.42 -63.34
CA PHE A 929 17.83 17.10 -64.21
C PHE A 929 17.09 16.20 -65.15
N HIS A 930 17.77 15.26 -65.78
CA HIS A 930 17.15 14.32 -66.70
C HIS A 930 16.12 13.44 -66.00
N HIS A 931 16.44 12.95 -64.80
CA HIS A 931 15.50 12.17 -64.01
C HIS A 931 14.32 13.00 -63.50
N LEU A 932 14.56 14.20 -63.05
CA LEU A 932 13.49 15.10 -62.62
C LEU A 932 12.59 15.46 -63.79
N TYR A 933 13.18 15.69 -64.91
CA TYR A 933 12.53 16.02 -66.16
C TYR A 933 11.67 14.86 -66.62
N THR A 934 12.20 13.68 -66.63
CA THR A 934 11.49 12.43 -67.00
C THR A 934 10.35 12.15 -66.00
N SER A 935 10.57 12.35 -64.71
CA SER A 935 9.55 12.19 -63.66
C SER A 935 8.45 13.24 -63.80
N LEU A 936 8.80 14.49 -64.11
CA LEU A 936 7.83 15.56 -64.35
C LEU A 936 7.02 15.30 -65.62
N ARG A 937 7.68 14.91 -66.67
CA ARG A 937 7.02 14.50 -67.92
C ARG A 937 6.04 13.35 -67.72
N GLN A 938 6.46 12.31 -67.03
CA GLN A 938 5.59 11.15 -66.73
C GLN A 938 4.43 11.53 -65.81
N PHE A 939 4.68 12.43 -64.85
CA PHE A 939 3.67 13.01 -63.99
C PHE A 939 2.62 13.76 -64.80
N LEU A 940 3.02 14.62 -65.71
CA LEU A 940 2.11 15.40 -66.55
C LEU A 940 1.29 14.47 -67.42
N ILE A 941 1.89 13.41 -68.03
CA ILE A 941 1.20 12.42 -68.85
C ILE A 941 0.17 11.65 -68.05
N ASN A 942 0.54 11.19 -66.82
CA ASN A 942 -0.36 10.49 -65.94
C ASN A 942 -1.49 11.43 -65.44
N SER A 943 -1.16 12.67 -65.13
CA SER A 943 -2.13 13.67 -64.74
C SER A 943 -3.15 13.94 -65.83
N TYR A 944 -2.71 13.97 -67.04
CA TYR A 944 -3.61 14.10 -68.21
C TYR A 944 -4.57 12.94 -68.34
N ARG A 945 -4.12 11.70 -68.12
CA ARG A 945 -4.99 10.51 -68.13
C ARG A 945 -6.05 10.56 -67.03
N VAL A 946 -5.70 11.15 -65.90
CA VAL A 946 -6.62 11.31 -64.75
C VAL A 946 -7.62 12.44 -64.94
N LEU A 947 -7.19 13.55 -65.59
CA LEU A 947 -8.05 14.72 -65.81
C LEU A 947 -9.31 14.36 -66.66
N GLY A 948 -9.26 13.23 -67.41
CA GLY A 948 -10.41 12.67 -68.04
C GLY A 948 -11.43 11.91 -67.17
N SER A 949 -11.16 11.76 -65.94
CA SER A 949 -12.04 11.13 -64.94
C SER A 949 -12.54 12.16 -63.93
N GLU A 950 -13.78 12.04 -63.47
CA GLU A 950 -14.63 13.02 -62.79
C GLU A 950 -14.20 13.55 -61.38
N HIS A 951 -12.90 13.65 -61.06
CA HIS A 951 -12.45 14.16 -59.76
C HIS A 951 -12.05 15.66 -59.78
N SER A 952 -13.01 16.54 -59.60
CA SER A 952 -12.86 18.00 -59.70
C SER A 952 -11.93 18.66 -58.66
N GLU A 953 -11.79 18.11 -57.43
CA GLU A 953 -10.94 18.74 -56.41
C GLU A 953 -9.46 18.52 -56.65
N ASN A 954 -9.05 17.31 -57.04
CA ASN A 954 -7.66 16.96 -57.36
C ASN A 954 -7.19 17.71 -58.64
N HIS A 955 -8.09 17.97 -59.53
CA HIS A 955 -7.84 18.75 -60.76
C HIS A 955 -7.48 20.21 -60.44
N ALA A 956 -8.23 20.88 -59.60
CA ALA A 956 -7.98 22.26 -59.20
C ALA A 956 -6.62 22.41 -58.49
N GLU A 957 -6.28 21.47 -57.60
CA GLU A 957 -4.99 21.45 -56.88
C GLU A 957 -3.83 21.23 -57.85
N LEU A 958 -3.94 20.31 -58.81
CA LEU A 958 -2.92 20.10 -59.82
C LEU A 958 -2.68 21.39 -60.66
N LEU A 959 -3.75 22.01 -61.12
CA LEU A 959 -3.64 23.22 -61.94
C LEU A 959 -3.00 24.37 -61.18
N MET A 960 -3.37 24.54 -59.86
CA MET A 960 -2.75 25.55 -59.02
C MET A 960 -1.25 25.30 -58.81
N ASN A 961 -0.90 24.05 -58.55
CA ASN A 961 0.49 23.69 -58.31
C ASN A 961 1.33 23.76 -59.60
N THR A 962 0.76 23.41 -60.75
CA THR A 962 1.40 23.57 -62.05
C THR A 962 1.63 25.06 -62.36
N ALA A 963 0.62 25.91 -62.13
CA ALA A 963 0.73 27.34 -62.33
C ALA A 963 1.79 27.97 -61.36
N ASP A 964 1.85 27.52 -60.10
CA ASP A 964 2.87 28.03 -59.19
C ASP A 964 4.28 27.54 -59.54
N LEU A 965 4.40 26.33 -60.09
CA LEU A 965 5.66 25.81 -60.61
C LEU A 965 6.13 26.69 -61.85
N VAL A 966 5.25 26.93 -62.74
CA VAL A 966 5.56 27.75 -63.94
C VAL A 966 5.94 29.18 -63.52
N LYS A 967 5.28 29.75 -62.52
CA LYS A 967 5.60 31.07 -61.96
C LYS A 967 7.03 31.16 -61.42
N ARG A 968 7.51 30.10 -60.81
CA ARG A 968 8.83 30.03 -60.18
C ARG A 968 9.93 29.54 -61.13
N CYS A 969 9.57 28.87 -62.20
CA CYS A 969 10.53 28.29 -63.14
C CYS A 969 11.17 29.35 -64.00
N PRO A 970 12.51 29.35 -64.14
CA PRO A 970 13.17 30.22 -65.18
C PRO A 970 12.68 29.89 -66.56
N GLU A 971 12.62 30.94 -67.42
CA GLU A 971 12.09 30.80 -68.80
C GLU A 971 12.83 29.78 -69.65
N ASP A 972 14.13 29.73 -69.57
CA ASP A 972 15.00 28.79 -70.26
C ASP A 972 14.73 27.29 -69.83
N ILE A 973 14.40 27.04 -68.55
CA ILE A 973 14.04 25.69 -68.10
C ILE A 973 12.67 25.28 -68.61
N ILE A 974 11.71 26.20 -68.66
CA ILE A 974 10.38 25.96 -69.24
C ILE A 974 10.51 25.67 -70.71
N VAL A 975 11.32 26.49 -71.45
CA VAL A 975 11.54 26.27 -72.89
C VAL A 975 12.15 24.87 -73.13
N ASN A 976 13.16 24.45 -72.35
CA ASN A 976 13.77 23.17 -72.56
C ASN A 976 12.80 22.01 -72.18
N LEU A 977 11.98 22.23 -71.15
CA LEU A 977 10.93 21.29 -70.76
C LEU A 977 9.91 21.09 -71.90
N LEU A 978 9.48 22.15 -72.48
CA LEU A 978 8.51 22.16 -73.58
C LEU A 978 9.07 21.66 -74.92
N LYS A 979 10.32 21.94 -75.22
CA LYS A 979 10.99 21.46 -76.49
C LYS A 979 11.15 19.96 -76.51
N ASN A 980 11.28 19.27 -75.32
CA ASN A 980 11.49 17.84 -75.23
C ASN A 980 10.20 17.06 -75.10
N ILE A 981 9.02 17.69 -75.05
CA ILE A 981 7.74 16.99 -74.89
C ILE A 981 7.02 17.05 -76.27
N GLN A 982 7.18 15.95 -77.06
CA GLN A 982 6.59 15.84 -78.40
C GLN A 982 5.08 15.58 -78.39
N ASP A 983 4.42 15.34 -77.31
CA ASP A 983 3.08 14.80 -77.21
C ASP A 983 1.93 15.81 -77.18
N GLY A 984 2.18 17.13 -77.23
CA GLY A 984 1.15 18.15 -77.16
C GLY A 984 0.34 18.28 -75.90
N ILE A 985 0.60 17.42 -74.90
CA ILE A 985 -0.13 17.34 -73.61
C ILE A 985 0.21 18.51 -72.72
N VAL A 986 1.46 18.95 -72.74
CA VAL A 986 1.92 20.03 -71.81
C VAL A 986 1.33 21.38 -72.19
N PRO A 987 1.24 21.75 -73.43
CA PRO A 987 0.52 22.98 -73.85
C PRO A 987 -0.91 23.02 -73.30
N TRP A 988 -1.62 21.87 -73.33
CA TRP A 988 -2.98 21.78 -72.85
C TRP A 988 -3.06 21.94 -71.31
N VAL A 989 -2.22 21.27 -70.57
CA VAL A 989 -2.16 21.35 -69.07
C VAL A 989 -1.82 22.78 -68.68
N LEU A 990 -0.86 23.43 -69.36
CA LEU A 990 -0.50 24.78 -69.06
C LEU A 990 -1.64 25.77 -69.44
N ASP A 991 -2.39 25.52 -70.52
CA ASP A 991 -3.56 26.34 -70.90
C ASP A 991 -4.69 26.19 -69.85
N GLU A 992 -4.96 24.99 -69.40
CA GLU A 992 -5.92 24.78 -68.31
C GLU A 992 -5.46 25.38 -66.97
N ALA A 993 -4.19 25.26 -66.60
CA ALA A 993 -3.62 25.96 -65.47
C ALA A 993 -3.72 27.46 -65.53
N LEU A 994 -3.50 28.04 -66.72
CA LEU A 994 -3.70 29.46 -67.01
C LEU A 994 -5.14 29.88 -66.78
N LYS A 995 -6.11 29.15 -67.33
CA LYS A 995 -7.53 29.42 -67.17
C LYS A 995 -7.94 29.37 -65.71
N TYR A 996 -7.43 28.41 -64.93
CA TYR A 996 -7.72 28.29 -63.55
C TYR A 996 -7.02 29.36 -62.73
N GLY A 997 -5.72 29.57 -62.91
CA GLY A 997 -4.92 30.55 -62.20
C GLY A 997 -5.40 31.99 -62.46
N SER A 998 -5.85 32.33 -63.65
CA SER A 998 -6.43 33.65 -64.00
C SER A 998 -7.70 33.96 -63.22
N ARG A 999 -8.46 32.93 -62.81
CA ARG A 999 -9.65 33.08 -61.97
C ARG A 999 -9.31 33.31 -60.50
N LYS A 1000 -8.17 32.83 -59.99
CA LYS A 1000 -7.76 32.87 -58.58
C LYS A 1000 -6.71 33.96 -58.29
N SER A 1001 -5.75 34.23 -59.16
CA SER A 1001 -4.70 35.22 -58.97
C SER A 1001 -4.20 35.79 -60.26
N PRO A 1002 -4.22 37.12 -60.44
CA PRO A 1002 -3.69 37.80 -61.66
C PRO A 1002 -2.20 37.55 -61.88
N GLU A 1003 -1.41 37.35 -60.84
CA GLU A 1003 0.01 37.08 -60.96
C GLU A 1003 0.32 35.68 -61.52
N VAL A 1004 -0.47 34.69 -61.15
CA VAL A 1004 -0.38 33.34 -61.72
C VAL A 1004 -0.77 33.33 -63.18
N ALA A 1005 -1.79 34.07 -63.56
CA ALA A 1005 -2.22 34.23 -64.90
C ALA A 1005 -1.12 34.83 -65.81
N THR A 1006 -0.38 35.85 -65.31
CA THR A 1006 0.73 36.46 -66.00
C THR A 1006 1.90 35.47 -66.18
N SER A 1007 2.22 34.69 -65.19
CA SER A 1007 3.31 33.68 -65.25
C SER A 1007 3.00 32.57 -66.26
N VAL A 1008 1.77 32.05 -66.22
CA VAL A 1008 1.31 31.00 -67.16
C VAL A 1008 1.18 31.54 -68.59
N SER A 1009 0.74 32.80 -68.78
CA SER A 1009 0.72 33.48 -70.12
C SER A 1009 2.13 33.59 -70.68
N LYS A 1010 3.11 33.90 -69.83
CA LYS A 1010 4.52 34.00 -70.29
C LYS A 1010 5.00 32.60 -70.70
N ALA A 1011 4.74 31.56 -70.00
CA ALA A 1011 5.06 30.16 -70.31
C ALA A 1011 4.36 29.72 -71.61
N GLY A 1012 3.09 30.07 -71.84
CA GLY A 1012 2.36 29.78 -73.02
C GLY A 1012 2.90 30.50 -74.29
N ARG A 1013 3.38 31.75 -74.19
CA ARG A 1013 4.03 32.41 -75.25
C ARG A 1013 5.38 31.78 -75.64
N ILE A 1014 6.11 31.29 -74.70
CA ILE A 1014 7.35 30.57 -74.95
C ILE A 1014 7.13 29.23 -75.59
N SER A 1015 6.01 28.58 -75.33
CA SER A 1015 5.65 27.26 -75.92
C SER A 1015 5.16 27.36 -77.31
N LEU A 1016 4.68 28.53 -77.72
CA LEU A 1016 4.25 28.86 -79.15
C LEU A 1016 5.35 29.38 -80.02
N ALA A 1017 6.47 29.82 -79.45
CA ALA A 1017 7.69 30.21 -80.12
C ALA A 1017 8.67 29.05 -80.30
#